data_49f9ccc12e80af0e11601e675f2db0c7
#
_entry.id   49f9ccc12e80af0e11601e675f2db0c7
#
_cell.length_a   1.000
_cell.length_b   1.000
_cell.length_c   1.000
_cell.angle_alpha   90.00
_cell.angle_beta   90.00
_cell.angle_gamma   90.00
#
_symmetry.space_group_name_H-M   'P 1'
#
loop_
_entity.id
_entity.type
_entity.pdbx_description
1 polymer ?
#
loop_
_entity_poly.entity_id
_entity_poly.type
_entity_poly.pdbx_seq_one_letter_code
_entity_poly.pdbx_strand_id
1 'polypeptide(L)'
;MIERGYLVDEWARDEQNLRLKLIKSDSAALEAVLADACPQDPSLPAPELVMSSSVTQNYLYFKDRLVSMPVSVDQLIEAIEHLCVIDITLDPTDDAQLIFESLNSTGLDLSEADKIRNFVLMNLDQERQELYYDKYWNAIEVNTDYQVSNFIRFYLAAVQGKTPAMRKVYQTFRTFARHCYHAGADDALSVETAALLGNMLEFSKHYRACIRPSGDDPVARGLARLRALEATVAYPYLLNLLEYHRLGKVDDAGVARVLGVVESFVFRRWVCNVPSAGLNKIFETLHGDAEKGVAAGGDYVEVVAYLLTHKGSTGRFPGDDEFAEAARTRDFYRIGNHKFYLYDRLENGDSEERIDVIGGLESGDFSVEHVMPQTLSDAWRRELGEDCEQIHEQWLHSIANLTLTAYNSDYGNRPFAQKRDMAKGFRASGFRMNQWIAAQERWGADELEERCEQLVDCFLELWPMPQSSYEPVEALPEQASLDSDVDITGRRISAFSFLGERHAVKQWNTMVQMVMRRIYELEPANVHALVDGTEFPASFFRADDAPGYQEFADGMFVRTGVSNYAKAILLRRVFEICGIDEDELTFEMPVEDVGEDKRPFRDTQRTKLAYWTLYQEVAAKHPEFLEEFVPHKAAASHYSVLRLGSPAYHIALLINTQAERTGIEFYVPSDKTIGHLAIANRELFEERLGLAAEPFDAKKASGVRFYKDGHPIKDNEEAWAGYIEEQLAWALEMKKVLTEIGL
;
A
#
# COMPACT_ATOMS: atom_id res chain seq x y z
N MET A 1 28.84 6.12 47.90
CA MET A 1 29.90 6.55 46.94
C MET A 1 29.35 6.57 45.53
N ILE A 2 28.74 5.52 45.01
CA ILE A 2 28.18 5.44 43.64
C ILE A 2 27.06 6.47 43.44
N GLU A 3 26.11 6.58 44.37
CA GLU A 3 24.98 7.51 44.28
C GLU A 3 25.47 8.97 44.11
N ARG A 4 26.37 9.41 44.98
CA ARG A 4 26.90 10.80 44.94
C ARG A 4 27.89 11.03 43.80
N GLY A 5 28.58 10.00 43.34
CA GLY A 5 29.57 10.11 42.28
C GLY A 5 28.96 10.13 40.88
N TYR A 6 27.89 9.38 40.65
CA TYR A 6 27.36 9.13 39.30
C TYR A 6 25.92 9.54 39.08
N LEU A 7 25.08 9.55 40.12
CA LEU A 7 23.63 9.78 39.97
C LEU A 7 23.15 11.16 40.39
N VAL A 8 23.77 11.74 41.45
CA VAL A 8 23.31 12.98 42.06
C VAL A 8 24.39 14.08 41.91
N ASP A 9 23.95 15.26 41.53
CA ASP A 9 24.75 16.48 41.56
C ASP A 9 24.44 17.29 42.82
N GLU A 10 25.34 17.28 43.78
CA GLU A 10 25.18 17.98 45.06
C GLU A 10 25.17 19.52 44.90
N TRP A 11 25.60 20.02 43.73
CA TRP A 11 25.65 21.44 43.43
C TRP A 11 24.50 21.94 42.56
N ALA A 12 23.67 21.01 42.05
CA ALA A 12 22.50 21.38 41.29
C ALA A 12 21.47 22.14 42.15
N ARG A 13 20.81 23.11 41.56
CA ARG A 13 19.82 23.97 42.24
C ARG A 13 18.39 23.52 41.98
N ASP A 14 18.20 22.45 41.23
CA ASP A 14 16.90 21.88 40.94
C ASP A 14 16.47 20.88 42.03
N GLU A 15 15.17 20.67 42.14
CA GLU A 15 14.58 19.83 43.20
C GLU A 15 15.02 18.35 43.14
N GLN A 16 15.45 17.88 41.98
CA GLN A 16 15.78 16.46 41.78
C GLN A 16 17.26 16.14 41.87
N ASN A 17 18.14 17.10 41.70
CA ASN A 17 19.61 16.96 41.77
C ASN A 17 20.19 15.79 40.95
N LEU A 18 19.46 15.25 39.97
CA LEU A 18 19.91 14.13 39.15
C LEU A 18 20.81 14.60 38.01
N ARG A 19 21.97 13.92 37.84
CA ARG A 19 22.89 14.17 36.73
C ARG A 19 22.32 13.76 35.38
N LEU A 20 21.52 12.71 35.35
CA LEU A 20 20.85 12.22 34.16
C LEU A 20 19.35 12.58 34.22
N LYS A 21 18.91 13.38 33.28
CA LYS A 21 17.50 13.71 33.08
C LYS A 21 16.97 12.97 31.88
N LEU A 22 15.94 12.17 32.05
CA LEU A 22 15.28 11.47 30.98
C LEU A 22 14.11 12.30 30.43
N ILE A 23 13.56 11.88 29.30
CA ILE A 23 12.29 12.44 28.80
C ILE A 23 11.18 12.23 29.83
N LYS A 24 10.17 13.10 29.82
CA LYS A 24 9.10 13.08 30.87
C LYS A 24 8.42 11.72 31.04
N SER A 25 8.19 10.97 29.98
CA SER A 25 7.59 9.63 30.04
C SER A 25 8.42 8.64 30.83
N ASP A 26 9.74 8.77 30.83
CA ASP A 26 10.67 7.84 31.51
C ASP A 26 11.21 8.40 32.84
N SER A 27 10.99 9.70 33.11
CA SER A 27 11.46 10.34 34.34
C SER A 27 10.83 9.69 35.59
N ALA A 28 9.52 9.47 35.58
CA ALA A 28 8.83 8.81 36.66
C ALA A 28 9.31 7.34 36.87
N ALA A 29 9.66 6.66 35.78
CA ALA A 29 10.22 5.31 35.86
C ALA A 29 11.62 5.33 36.46
N LEU A 30 12.47 6.30 36.08
CA LEU A 30 13.81 6.46 36.65
C LEU A 30 13.74 6.79 38.15
N GLU A 31 12.85 7.69 38.55
CA GLU A 31 12.65 8.05 39.97
C GLU A 31 12.20 6.83 40.79
N ALA A 32 11.25 6.05 40.28
CA ALA A 32 10.81 4.81 40.94
C ALA A 32 11.94 3.78 41.04
N VAL A 33 12.74 3.61 39.98
CA VAL A 33 13.90 2.71 39.96
C VAL A 33 14.96 3.18 40.97
N LEU A 34 15.26 4.46 41.04
CA LEU A 34 16.24 5.02 42.00
C LEU A 34 15.75 4.87 43.45
N ALA A 35 14.46 5.05 43.70
CA ALA A 35 13.85 4.85 45.02
C ALA A 35 13.84 3.38 45.44
N ASP A 36 13.67 2.42 44.47
CA ASP A 36 13.80 0.96 44.75
C ASP A 36 15.26 0.56 44.98
N ALA A 37 16.19 1.11 44.20
CA ALA A 37 17.60 0.78 44.29
C ALA A 37 18.30 1.41 45.52
N CYS A 38 17.91 2.64 45.89
CA CYS A 38 18.52 3.42 46.95
C CYS A 38 17.44 4.00 47.91
N PRO A 39 16.71 3.16 48.67
CA PRO A 39 15.65 3.64 49.55
C PRO A 39 16.21 4.56 50.64
N GLN A 40 15.69 5.80 50.69
CA GLN A 40 16.08 6.75 51.74
C GLN A 40 15.58 6.34 53.14
N ASP A 41 14.45 5.66 53.18
CA ASP A 41 13.89 5.06 54.40
C ASP A 41 13.47 3.62 54.10
N PRO A 42 14.23 2.62 54.57
CA PRO A 42 13.94 1.19 54.36
C PRO A 42 12.63 0.70 55.05
N SER A 43 12.01 1.52 55.90
CA SER A 43 10.75 1.18 56.56
C SER A 43 9.50 1.51 55.70
N LEU A 44 9.68 2.27 54.64
CA LEU A 44 8.60 2.58 53.69
C LEU A 44 8.39 1.43 52.70
N PRO A 45 7.17 1.23 52.20
CA PRO A 45 6.91 0.24 51.19
C PRO A 45 7.71 0.57 49.91
N ALA A 46 8.18 -0.48 49.21
CA ALA A 46 8.87 -0.32 47.93
C ALA A 46 7.98 0.49 46.95
N PRO A 47 8.57 1.40 46.17
CA PRO A 47 7.81 2.17 45.18
C PRO A 47 7.22 1.27 44.10
N GLU A 48 6.07 1.67 43.57
CA GLU A 48 5.45 0.97 42.45
C GLU A 48 6.24 1.27 41.16
N LEU A 49 6.83 0.24 40.60
CA LEU A 49 7.64 0.37 39.37
C LEU A 49 6.74 0.52 38.14
N VAL A 50 7.14 1.42 37.23
CA VAL A 50 6.43 1.64 35.97
C VAL A 50 6.78 0.53 34.97
N MET A 51 6.07 -0.58 34.97
CA MET A 51 6.38 -1.80 34.22
C MET A 51 6.34 -1.62 32.70
N SER A 52 5.66 -0.62 32.17
CA SER A 52 5.62 -0.31 30.74
C SER A 52 6.89 0.38 30.22
N SER A 53 7.73 0.94 31.10
CA SER A 53 8.94 1.65 30.73
C SER A 53 10.13 0.69 30.50
N SER A 54 10.88 0.95 29.41
CA SER A 54 12.14 0.26 29.13
C SER A 54 13.18 0.49 30.25
N VAL A 55 13.14 1.62 30.95
CA VAL A 55 14.00 1.90 32.10
C VAL A 55 13.79 0.87 33.20
N THR A 56 12.54 0.62 33.55
CA THR A 56 12.17 -0.41 34.56
C THR A 56 12.55 -1.81 34.10
N GLN A 57 12.26 -2.16 32.84
CA GLN A 57 12.58 -3.48 32.30
C GLN A 57 14.10 -3.75 32.31
N ASN A 58 14.90 -2.76 31.88
CA ASN A 58 16.35 -2.86 31.91
C ASN A 58 16.88 -2.95 33.35
N TYR A 59 16.33 -2.15 34.27
CA TYR A 59 16.69 -2.23 35.68
C TYR A 59 16.47 -3.64 36.25
N LEU A 60 15.29 -4.20 36.04
CA LEU A 60 14.97 -5.55 36.50
C LEU A 60 15.86 -6.62 35.86
N TYR A 61 16.15 -6.48 34.57
CA TYR A 61 17.07 -7.35 33.86
C TYR A 61 18.46 -7.32 34.49
N PHE A 62 19.02 -6.12 34.72
CA PHE A 62 20.36 -6.03 35.34
C PHE A 62 20.33 -6.46 36.80
N LYS A 63 19.29 -6.19 37.56
CA LYS A 63 19.12 -6.65 38.93
C LYS A 63 19.16 -8.18 39.02
N ASP A 64 18.45 -8.87 38.13
CA ASP A 64 18.45 -10.33 38.03
C ASP A 64 19.84 -10.88 37.61
N ARG A 65 20.46 -10.25 36.62
CA ARG A 65 21.78 -10.64 36.13
C ARG A 65 22.86 -10.50 37.20
N LEU A 66 22.82 -9.43 37.98
CA LEU A 66 23.78 -9.19 39.07
C LEU A 66 23.70 -10.27 40.17
N VAL A 67 22.51 -10.79 40.47
CA VAL A 67 22.33 -11.89 41.45
C VAL A 67 23.01 -13.18 40.98
N SER A 68 23.02 -13.43 39.68
CA SER A 68 23.57 -14.67 39.09
C SER A 68 24.99 -14.54 38.56
N MET A 69 25.61 -13.35 38.64
CA MET A 69 26.95 -13.11 38.09
C MET A 69 28.07 -13.75 38.94
N PRO A 70 29.08 -14.38 38.29
CA PRO A 70 30.22 -14.97 38.95
C PRO A 70 31.30 -13.94 39.33
N VAL A 71 31.06 -12.63 39.20
CA VAL A 71 32.03 -11.54 39.47
C VAL A 71 31.65 -10.75 40.72
N SER A 72 32.65 -10.25 41.44
CA SER A 72 32.41 -9.39 42.60
C SER A 72 31.97 -7.97 42.21
N VAL A 73 31.35 -7.24 43.14
CA VAL A 73 30.96 -5.83 42.93
C VAL A 73 32.19 -4.96 42.62
N ASP A 74 33.35 -5.23 43.27
CA ASP A 74 34.57 -4.49 43.04
C ASP A 74 35.10 -4.69 41.61
N GLN A 75 35.05 -5.93 41.11
CA GLN A 75 35.41 -6.23 39.71
C GLN A 75 34.47 -5.55 38.71
N LEU A 76 33.18 -5.45 39.03
CA LEU A 76 32.23 -4.77 38.18
C LEU A 76 32.49 -3.25 38.15
N ILE A 77 32.78 -2.64 39.31
CA ILE A 77 33.15 -1.22 39.41
C ILE A 77 34.42 -0.93 38.63
N GLU A 78 35.45 -1.77 38.80
CA GLU A 78 36.71 -1.66 38.05
C GLU A 78 36.47 -1.73 36.54
N ALA A 79 35.59 -2.62 36.07
CA ALA A 79 35.23 -2.72 34.66
C ALA A 79 34.51 -1.49 34.16
N ILE A 80 33.60 -0.89 34.96
CA ILE A 80 32.92 0.36 34.61
C ILE A 80 33.90 1.52 34.51
N GLU A 81 34.87 1.61 35.42
CA GLU A 81 35.91 2.65 35.42
C GLU A 81 36.86 2.55 34.21
N HIS A 82 36.95 1.38 33.58
CA HIS A 82 37.70 1.18 32.33
C HIS A 82 36.90 1.52 31.05
N LEU A 83 35.64 1.90 31.16
CA LEU A 83 34.86 2.33 30.00
C LEU A 83 35.38 3.70 29.50
N CYS A 84 35.68 3.74 28.21
CA CYS A 84 36.13 4.97 27.56
C CYS A 84 34.92 5.69 26.94
N VAL A 85 34.80 6.97 27.19
CA VAL A 85 33.82 7.86 26.54
C VAL A 85 34.60 8.88 25.71
N ILE A 86 33.97 9.28 24.60
CA ILE A 86 34.46 10.38 23.76
C ILE A 86 33.59 11.61 24.09
N ASP A 87 34.23 12.65 24.61
CA ASP A 87 33.59 13.94 24.84
C ASP A 87 33.90 14.85 23.63
N ILE A 88 32.86 15.32 22.94
CA ILE A 88 32.96 16.17 21.76
C ILE A 88 32.34 17.53 22.11
N THR A 89 33.18 18.55 22.24
CA THR A 89 32.71 19.91 22.39
C THR A 89 32.55 20.55 21.01
N LEU A 90 31.37 21.08 20.73
CA LEU A 90 31.06 21.75 19.47
C LEU A 90 31.45 23.20 19.51
N ASP A 91 32.00 23.70 18.40
CA ASP A 91 32.24 25.13 18.19
C ASP A 91 30.91 25.82 17.74
N PRO A 92 30.74 27.14 17.96
CA PRO A 92 29.54 27.87 17.53
C PRO A 92 29.26 27.81 16.01
N THR A 93 30.27 27.44 15.21
CA THR A 93 30.16 27.28 13.75
C THR A 93 29.80 25.86 13.31
N ASP A 94 29.79 24.89 14.24
CA ASP A 94 29.46 23.51 13.93
C ASP A 94 27.94 23.31 13.78
N ASP A 95 27.53 22.53 12.80
CA ASP A 95 26.16 22.05 12.70
C ASP A 95 25.97 20.88 13.68
N ALA A 96 25.49 21.20 14.89
CA ALA A 96 25.28 20.25 15.97
C ALA A 96 24.37 19.08 15.53
N GLN A 97 23.37 19.36 14.67
CA GLN A 97 22.45 18.35 14.17
C GLN A 97 23.13 17.37 13.20
N LEU A 98 23.94 17.90 12.27
CA LEU A 98 24.67 17.06 11.31
C LEU A 98 25.66 16.14 12.03
N ILE A 99 26.36 16.66 13.05
CA ILE A 99 27.30 15.90 13.87
C ILE A 99 26.56 14.82 14.65
N PHE A 100 25.42 15.17 15.29
CA PHE A 100 24.60 14.23 16.03
C PHE A 100 24.07 13.10 15.13
N GLU A 101 23.55 13.43 13.93
CA GLU A 101 23.09 12.45 12.95
C GLU A 101 24.23 11.54 12.49
N SER A 102 25.41 12.10 12.22
CA SER A 102 26.59 11.36 11.78
C SER A 102 27.07 10.37 12.84
N LEU A 103 27.14 10.78 14.10
CA LEU A 103 27.57 9.92 15.22
C LEU A 103 26.55 8.80 15.49
N ASN A 104 25.26 9.07 15.42
CA ASN A 104 24.21 8.07 15.65
C ASN A 104 24.07 7.11 14.47
N SER A 105 24.56 7.45 13.27
CA SER A 105 24.53 6.53 12.12
C SER A 105 25.44 5.30 12.28
N THR A 106 26.31 5.30 13.26
CA THR A 106 27.23 4.19 13.57
C THR A 106 26.73 3.27 14.69
N GLY A 107 25.58 3.58 15.31
CA GLY A 107 24.98 2.84 16.44
C GLY A 107 23.56 2.33 16.14
N LEU A 108 22.70 2.40 17.17
CA LEU A 108 21.25 2.17 16.98
C LEU A 108 20.68 3.38 16.21
N ASP A 109 20.11 3.11 15.03
CA ASP A 109 19.49 4.14 14.22
C ASP A 109 18.38 4.85 15.00
N LEU A 110 18.45 6.18 15.03
CA LEU A 110 17.36 7.00 15.53
C LEU A 110 16.10 6.80 14.68
N SER A 111 14.95 6.73 15.32
CA SER A 111 13.69 6.75 14.59
C SER A 111 13.54 8.04 13.77
N GLU A 112 12.76 7.99 12.70
CA GLU A 112 12.48 9.21 11.91
C GLU A 112 11.85 10.32 12.77
N ALA A 113 11.03 9.95 13.77
CA ALA A 113 10.45 10.87 14.74
C ALA A 113 11.51 11.55 15.61
N ASP A 114 12.52 10.81 16.10
CA ASP A 114 13.59 11.39 16.91
C ASP A 114 14.45 12.37 16.12
N LYS A 115 14.78 12.03 14.88
CA LYS A 115 15.49 12.92 13.95
C LYS A 115 14.70 14.23 13.74
N ILE A 116 13.37 14.12 13.56
CA ILE A 116 12.49 15.28 13.35
C ILE A 116 12.36 16.10 14.63
N ARG A 117 12.17 15.47 15.80
CA ARG A 117 12.15 16.17 17.08
C ARG A 117 13.42 17.00 17.27
N ASN A 118 14.57 16.38 17.04
CA ASN A 118 15.85 17.06 17.15
C ASN A 118 15.94 18.21 16.15
N PHE A 119 15.55 18.01 14.89
CA PHE A 119 15.55 19.08 13.89
C PHE A 119 14.71 20.31 14.30
N VAL A 120 13.54 20.10 14.90
CA VAL A 120 12.66 21.22 15.28
C VAL A 120 13.01 21.87 16.62
N LEU A 121 13.73 21.18 17.52
CA LEU A 121 13.99 21.66 18.87
C LEU A 121 15.46 22.04 19.12
N MET A 122 16.44 21.38 18.50
CA MET A 122 17.87 21.57 18.85
C MET A 122 18.40 22.99 18.62
N ASN A 123 17.84 23.70 17.64
CA ASN A 123 18.31 25.07 17.34
C ASN A 123 17.63 26.17 18.20
N LEU A 124 16.80 25.75 19.17
CA LEU A 124 16.15 26.67 20.10
C LEU A 124 16.98 26.78 21.39
N ASP A 125 16.89 27.91 22.08
CA ASP A 125 17.42 28.01 23.43
C ASP A 125 16.68 27.07 24.39
N GLN A 126 17.28 26.72 25.52
CA GLN A 126 16.79 25.74 26.46
C GLN A 126 15.34 26.03 26.92
N GLU A 127 15.02 27.29 27.22
CA GLU A 127 13.70 27.68 27.70
C GLU A 127 12.61 27.43 26.63
N ARG A 128 12.91 27.76 25.37
CA ARG A 128 12.01 27.49 24.25
C ARG A 128 11.94 26.04 23.91
N GLN A 129 13.05 25.27 24.02
CA GLN A 129 13.02 23.80 23.82
C GLN A 129 12.04 23.15 24.79
N GLU A 130 12.14 23.47 26.10
CA GLU A 130 11.27 22.92 27.13
C GLU A 130 9.81 23.33 26.87
N LEU A 131 9.58 24.62 26.59
CA LEU A 131 8.25 25.14 26.30
C LEU A 131 7.60 24.45 25.09
N TYR A 132 8.35 24.28 23.97
CA TYR A 132 7.80 23.71 22.74
C TYR A 132 7.63 22.20 22.84
N TYR A 133 8.52 21.52 23.55
CA TYR A 133 8.35 20.13 23.88
C TYR A 133 7.06 19.92 24.67
N ASP A 134 6.87 20.65 25.75
CA ASP A 134 5.70 20.51 26.64
C ASP A 134 4.40 20.90 25.96
N LYS A 135 4.40 22.00 25.23
CA LYS A 135 3.21 22.56 24.62
C LYS A 135 2.75 21.79 23.39
N TYR A 136 3.69 21.30 22.58
CA TYR A 136 3.39 20.72 21.28
C TYR A 136 3.81 19.26 21.18
N TRP A 137 5.13 18.97 21.31
CA TRP A 137 5.66 17.66 20.94
C TRP A 137 5.14 16.53 21.83
N ASN A 138 5.14 16.72 23.14
CA ASN A 138 4.61 15.73 24.07
C ASN A 138 3.13 15.42 23.79
N ALA A 139 2.33 16.44 23.44
CA ALA A 139 0.92 16.22 23.07
C ALA A 139 0.80 15.44 21.74
N ILE A 140 1.71 15.68 20.76
CA ILE A 140 1.79 14.91 19.53
C ILE A 140 2.14 13.44 19.83
N GLU A 141 3.13 13.18 20.69
CA GLU A 141 3.49 11.82 21.11
C GLU A 141 2.29 11.08 21.72
N VAL A 142 1.58 11.71 22.63
CA VAL A 142 0.36 11.13 23.27
C VAL A 142 -0.75 10.91 22.25
N ASN A 143 -1.02 11.87 21.37
CA ASN A 143 -2.09 11.76 20.37
C ASN A 143 -1.81 10.65 19.35
N THR A 144 -0.55 10.32 19.11
CA THR A 144 -0.15 9.32 18.13
C THR A 144 0.14 7.95 18.73
N ASP A 145 -0.19 7.73 20.02
CA ASP A 145 0.19 6.52 20.75
C ASP A 145 1.70 6.21 20.62
N TYR A 146 2.53 7.25 20.64
CA TYR A 146 3.98 7.18 20.43
C TYR A 146 4.40 6.63 19.05
N GLN A 147 3.49 6.52 18.09
CA GLN A 147 3.76 6.16 16.68
C GLN A 147 4.01 7.39 15.81
N VAL A 148 4.84 8.32 16.31
CA VAL A 148 5.05 9.65 15.70
C VAL A 148 5.59 9.54 14.28
N SER A 149 6.48 8.59 13.98
CA SER A 149 7.02 8.40 12.63
C SER A 149 5.92 8.06 11.60
N ASN A 150 4.96 7.21 11.98
CA ASN A 150 3.81 6.87 11.14
C ASN A 150 2.90 8.09 10.95
N PHE A 151 2.61 8.82 12.03
CA PHE A 151 1.82 10.04 11.96
C PHE A 151 2.45 11.07 11.02
N ILE A 152 3.75 11.37 11.16
CA ILE A 152 4.42 12.36 10.31
C ILE A 152 4.40 11.94 8.85
N ARG A 153 4.52 10.64 8.56
CA ARG A 153 4.40 10.12 7.20
C ARG A 153 3.03 10.44 6.60
N PHE A 154 1.94 10.21 7.34
CA PHE A 154 0.58 10.54 6.87
C PHE A 154 0.31 12.05 6.86
N TYR A 155 0.85 12.79 7.81
CA TYR A 155 0.79 14.25 7.82
C TYR A 155 1.41 14.85 6.57
N LEU A 156 2.63 14.43 6.22
CA LEU A 156 3.31 14.86 4.99
C LEU A 156 2.50 14.49 3.75
N ALA A 157 1.92 13.29 3.72
CA ALA A 157 1.04 12.88 2.63
C ALA A 157 -0.19 13.79 2.52
N ALA A 158 -0.81 14.15 3.64
CA ALA A 158 -1.97 15.04 3.67
C ALA A 158 -1.63 16.45 3.16
N VAL A 159 -0.50 17.03 3.61
CA VAL A 159 -0.16 18.43 3.29
C VAL A 159 0.56 18.58 1.94
N GLN A 160 1.20 17.54 1.42
CA GLN A 160 1.95 17.57 0.16
C GLN A 160 1.29 16.77 -0.98
N GLY A 161 0.25 15.97 -0.69
CA GLY A 161 -0.39 15.10 -1.67
C GLY A 161 0.46 13.89 -2.08
N LYS A 162 1.45 13.50 -1.26
CA LYS A 162 2.37 12.41 -1.56
C LYS A 162 2.88 11.74 -0.28
N THR A 163 2.81 10.40 -0.22
CA THR A 163 3.30 9.62 0.92
C THR A 163 4.78 9.30 0.77
N PRO A 164 5.66 9.81 1.65
CA PRO A 164 7.08 9.46 1.60
C PRO A 164 7.31 7.99 2.03
N ALA A 165 8.33 7.35 1.48
CA ALA A 165 8.82 6.08 2.01
C ALA A 165 9.28 6.26 3.47
N MET A 166 9.06 5.26 4.34
CA MET A 166 9.37 5.39 5.78
C MET A 166 10.79 5.91 6.04
N ARG A 167 11.79 5.38 5.37
CA ARG A 167 13.21 5.80 5.50
C ARG A 167 13.52 7.21 4.96
N LYS A 168 12.58 7.87 4.28
CA LYS A 168 12.72 9.22 3.73
C LYS A 168 11.85 10.25 4.47
N VAL A 169 11.11 9.85 5.50
CA VAL A 169 10.18 10.73 6.24
C VAL A 169 10.90 11.93 6.78
N TYR A 170 12.03 11.76 7.45
CA TYR A 170 12.84 12.86 7.99
C TYR A 170 13.33 13.83 6.90
N GLN A 171 13.90 13.29 5.82
CA GLN A 171 14.42 14.12 4.73
C GLN A 171 13.30 14.94 4.07
N THR A 172 12.16 14.31 3.81
CA THR A 172 10.98 14.98 3.24
C THR A 172 10.44 16.04 4.20
N PHE A 173 10.35 15.72 5.50
CA PHE A 173 9.91 16.66 6.51
C PHE A 173 10.83 17.89 6.59
N ARG A 174 12.14 17.68 6.61
CA ARG A 174 13.13 18.78 6.65
C ARG A 174 12.99 19.72 5.45
N THR A 175 12.80 19.17 4.25
CA THR A 175 12.58 19.97 3.04
C THR A 175 11.26 20.75 3.14
N PHE A 176 10.17 20.10 3.55
CA PHE A 176 8.87 20.74 3.77
C PHE A 176 8.93 21.85 4.81
N ALA A 177 9.51 21.59 5.99
CA ALA A 177 9.61 22.54 7.07
C ALA A 177 10.44 23.77 6.68
N ARG A 178 11.55 23.57 5.95
CA ARG A 178 12.38 24.68 5.42
C ARG A 178 11.65 25.51 4.36
N HIS A 179 10.92 24.84 3.48
CA HIS A 179 10.25 25.53 2.37
C HIS A 179 8.98 26.27 2.82
N CYS A 180 8.14 25.62 3.63
CA CYS A 180 6.82 26.16 4.00
C CYS A 180 6.84 27.01 5.28
N TYR A 181 7.80 26.78 6.17
CA TYR A 181 7.88 27.42 7.49
C TYR A 181 9.25 28.03 7.77
N HIS A 182 10.16 28.08 6.80
CA HIS A 182 11.53 28.60 6.92
C HIS A 182 12.29 28.06 8.15
N ALA A 183 11.89 26.88 8.65
CA ALA A 183 12.44 26.27 9.85
C ALA A 183 13.92 25.90 9.63
N GLY A 184 14.80 26.34 10.54
CA GLY A 184 16.24 26.07 10.47
C GLY A 184 17.12 27.20 9.96
N ALA A 185 16.59 28.43 9.74
CA ALA A 185 17.36 29.63 9.47
C ALA A 185 17.45 30.48 10.75
N ASP A 186 18.56 31.17 10.99
CA ASP A 186 18.82 31.94 12.22
C ASP A 186 17.76 33.02 12.53
N ASP A 187 17.44 33.23 13.81
CA ASP A 187 16.66 34.32 14.45
C ASP A 187 15.16 34.54 14.10
N ALA A 188 14.65 34.21 12.92
CA ALA A 188 13.20 34.28 12.61
C ALA A 188 12.42 33.10 13.14
N LEU A 189 13.06 32.15 13.72
CA LEU A 189 12.74 30.72 13.92
C LEU A 189 11.65 30.42 14.91
N SER A 190 11.41 31.26 15.92
CA SER A 190 10.53 30.87 17.02
C SER A 190 9.05 30.89 16.64
N VAL A 191 8.60 31.81 15.80
CA VAL A 191 7.20 31.98 15.42
C VAL A 191 6.82 30.93 14.37
N GLU A 192 7.68 30.70 13.38
CA GLU A 192 7.43 29.75 12.29
C GLU A 192 7.53 28.31 12.76
N THR A 193 8.50 27.97 13.63
CA THR A 193 8.56 26.66 14.28
C THR A 193 7.34 26.43 15.16
N ALA A 194 6.85 27.44 15.90
CA ALA A 194 5.62 27.32 16.66
C ALA A 194 4.40 27.12 15.76
N ALA A 195 4.35 27.77 14.60
CA ALA A 195 3.28 27.59 13.62
C ALA A 195 3.29 26.16 13.04
N LEU A 196 4.47 25.64 12.67
CA LEU A 196 4.64 24.26 12.20
C LEU A 196 4.19 23.26 13.26
N LEU A 197 4.70 23.37 14.48
CA LEU A 197 4.34 22.47 15.58
C LEU A 197 2.86 22.59 15.96
N GLY A 198 2.29 23.79 15.91
CA GLY A 198 0.86 24.03 16.10
C GLY A 198 0.00 23.31 15.05
N ASN A 199 0.39 23.40 13.77
CA ASN A 199 -0.28 22.68 12.70
C ASN A 199 -0.15 21.16 12.88
N MET A 200 1.05 20.65 13.16
CA MET A 200 1.25 19.22 13.46
C MET A 200 0.42 18.76 14.65
N LEU A 201 0.28 19.59 15.70
CA LEU A 201 -0.55 19.25 16.86
C LEU A 201 -2.01 19.10 16.47
N GLU A 202 -2.59 19.99 15.65
CA GLU A 202 -3.97 19.85 15.19
C GLU A 202 -4.14 18.56 14.35
N PHE A 203 -3.27 18.30 13.40
CA PHE A 203 -3.28 17.07 12.63
C PHE A 203 -3.07 15.80 13.47
N SER A 204 -2.31 15.89 14.58
CA SER A 204 -2.16 14.76 15.49
C SER A 204 -3.47 14.43 16.24
N LYS A 205 -4.32 15.43 16.51
CA LYS A 205 -5.68 15.20 17.06
C LYS A 205 -6.57 14.49 16.05
N HIS A 206 -6.49 14.88 14.77
CA HIS A 206 -7.19 14.19 13.69
C HIS A 206 -6.70 12.75 13.53
N TYR A 207 -5.38 12.53 13.60
CA TYR A 207 -4.81 11.19 13.58
C TYR A 207 -5.28 10.35 14.77
N ARG A 208 -5.34 10.93 15.97
CA ARG A 208 -5.91 10.26 17.15
C ARG A 208 -7.36 9.83 16.92
N ALA A 209 -8.18 10.69 16.30
CA ALA A 209 -9.57 10.36 15.97
C ALA A 209 -9.64 9.17 15.00
N CYS A 210 -8.68 9.03 14.06
CA CYS A 210 -8.61 7.89 13.15
C CYS A 210 -8.17 6.58 13.86
N ILE A 211 -7.15 6.64 14.75
CA ILE A 211 -6.60 5.45 15.40
C ILE A 211 -7.36 5.03 16.67
N ARG A 212 -7.98 5.97 17.35
CA ARG A 212 -8.80 5.77 18.56
C ARG A 212 -10.09 6.58 18.49
N PRO A 213 -10.99 6.26 17.57
CA PRO A 213 -12.29 6.91 17.51
C PRO A 213 -13.01 6.81 18.86
N SER A 214 -13.58 7.90 19.33
CA SER A 214 -14.31 7.96 20.61
C SER A 214 -15.57 8.79 20.42
N GLY A 215 -16.66 8.38 21.07
CA GLY A 215 -17.97 8.97 20.91
C GLY A 215 -18.91 8.05 20.14
N ASP A 216 -20.18 8.44 20.07
CA ASP A 216 -21.25 7.69 19.41
C ASP A 216 -21.98 8.53 18.35
N ASP A 217 -21.39 9.68 18.00
CA ASP A 217 -21.88 10.50 16.90
C ASP A 217 -21.56 9.85 15.52
N PRO A 218 -22.24 10.27 14.45
CA PRO A 218 -22.05 9.66 13.13
C PRO A 218 -20.62 9.73 12.59
N VAL A 219 -19.85 10.76 12.94
CA VAL A 219 -18.45 10.91 12.51
C VAL A 219 -17.57 9.89 13.25
N ALA A 220 -17.70 9.80 14.56
CA ALA A 220 -16.97 8.82 15.38
C ALA A 220 -17.28 7.39 14.93
N ARG A 221 -18.57 7.08 14.67
CA ARG A 221 -18.98 5.77 14.14
C ARG A 221 -18.36 5.48 12.77
N GLY A 222 -18.33 6.45 11.86
CA GLY A 222 -17.70 6.30 10.54
C GLY A 222 -16.20 6.03 10.64
N LEU A 223 -15.49 6.77 11.49
CA LEU A 223 -14.07 6.55 11.75
C LEU A 223 -13.80 5.17 12.39
N ALA A 224 -14.66 4.74 13.34
CA ALA A 224 -14.55 3.41 13.96
C ALA A 224 -14.71 2.28 12.92
N ARG A 225 -15.64 2.41 11.97
CA ARG A 225 -15.84 1.47 10.88
C ARG A 225 -14.63 1.39 9.96
N LEU A 226 -14.07 2.54 9.54
CA LEU A 226 -12.87 2.59 8.71
C LEU A 226 -11.64 2.03 9.42
N ARG A 227 -11.51 2.24 10.74
CA ARG A 227 -10.47 1.62 11.55
C ARG A 227 -10.62 0.10 11.59
N ALA A 228 -11.83 -0.41 11.87
CA ALA A 228 -12.11 -1.85 11.90
C ALA A 228 -11.88 -2.50 10.52
N LEU A 229 -12.11 -1.77 9.43
CA LEU A 229 -11.81 -2.17 8.05
C LEU A 229 -10.30 -2.12 7.73
N GLU A 230 -9.46 -1.66 8.66
CA GLU A 230 -8.02 -1.44 8.47
C GLU A 230 -7.68 -0.50 7.29
N ALA A 231 -8.56 0.46 6.99
CA ALA A 231 -8.44 1.38 5.86
C ALA A 231 -7.37 2.47 6.07
N THR A 232 -6.17 2.09 6.55
CA THR A 232 -5.06 3.02 6.85
C THR A 232 -4.57 3.79 5.63
N VAL A 233 -4.76 3.25 4.44
CA VAL A 233 -4.46 3.90 3.17
C VAL A 233 -5.25 5.20 2.98
N ALA A 234 -6.42 5.34 3.61
CA ALA A 234 -7.25 6.55 3.55
C ALA A 234 -6.81 7.64 4.54
N TYR A 235 -5.89 7.37 5.46
CA TYR A 235 -5.52 8.34 6.51
C TYR A 235 -5.06 9.70 5.97
N PRO A 236 -4.24 9.83 4.92
CA PRO A 236 -3.91 11.15 4.36
C PRO A 236 -5.14 11.98 4.00
N TYR A 237 -6.13 11.34 3.37
CA TYR A 237 -7.39 11.97 3.04
C TYR A 237 -8.23 12.31 4.28
N LEU A 238 -8.34 11.38 5.24
CA LEU A 238 -9.12 11.58 6.46
C LEU A 238 -8.58 12.71 7.32
N LEU A 239 -7.26 12.87 7.38
CA LEU A 239 -6.62 14.00 8.07
C LEU A 239 -7.07 15.34 7.47
N ASN A 240 -7.06 15.45 6.15
CA ASN A 240 -7.53 16.64 5.45
C ASN A 240 -9.05 16.85 5.59
N LEU A 241 -9.85 15.80 5.54
CA LEU A 241 -11.31 15.87 5.76
C LEU A 241 -11.63 16.43 7.14
N LEU A 242 -10.97 15.93 8.17
CA LEU A 242 -11.17 16.39 9.55
C LEU A 242 -10.65 17.82 9.76
N GLU A 243 -9.57 18.22 9.09
CA GLU A 243 -9.12 19.61 9.09
C GLU A 243 -10.12 20.53 8.36
N TYR A 244 -10.67 20.06 7.24
CA TYR A 244 -11.70 20.78 6.49
C TYR A 244 -12.98 20.99 7.32
N HIS A 245 -13.35 19.97 8.11
CA HIS A 245 -14.42 20.04 9.09
C HIS A 245 -14.11 21.04 10.22
N ARG A 246 -12.92 20.96 10.83
CA ARG A 246 -12.48 21.89 11.87
C ARG A 246 -12.53 23.36 11.41
N LEU A 247 -12.25 23.60 10.14
CA LEU A 247 -12.33 24.92 9.50
C LEU A 247 -13.76 25.35 9.15
N GLY A 248 -14.77 24.52 9.46
CA GLY A 248 -16.19 24.81 9.19
C GLY A 248 -16.58 24.77 7.71
N LYS A 249 -15.77 24.15 6.86
CA LYS A 249 -16.01 24.04 5.41
C LYS A 249 -16.91 22.85 5.02
N VAL A 250 -17.07 21.89 5.91
CA VAL A 250 -18.03 20.78 5.83
C VAL A 250 -18.59 20.51 7.22
N ASP A 251 -19.87 20.20 7.33
CA ASP A 251 -20.53 19.90 8.60
C ASP A 251 -20.44 18.41 8.99
N ASP A 252 -20.88 18.06 10.20
CA ASP A 252 -20.86 16.68 10.70
C ASP A 252 -21.59 15.70 9.77
N ALA A 253 -22.72 16.11 9.21
CA ALA A 253 -23.51 15.29 8.29
C ALA A 253 -22.74 15.03 6.99
N GLY A 254 -22.07 16.05 6.47
CA GLY A 254 -21.23 15.95 5.29
C GLY A 254 -20.02 15.04 5.54
N VAL A 255 -19.34 15.19 6.68
CA VAL A 255 -18.23 14.29 7.05
C VAL A 255 -18.73 12.85 7.16
N ALA A 256 -19.83 12.59 7.84
CA ALA A 256 -20.38 11.25 7.99
C ALA A 256 -20.73 10.60 6.64
N ARG A 257 -21.32 11.38 5.70
CA ARG A 257 -21.58 10.92 4.33
C ARG A 257 -20.30 10.57 3.57
N VAL A 258 -19.27 11.40 3.65
CA VAL A 258 -17.96 11.14 3.02
C VAL A 258 -17.31 9.90 3.59
N LEU A 259 -17.34 9.70 4.92
CA LEU A 259 -16.82 8.50 5.56
C LEU A 259 -17.55 7.24 5.06
N GLY A 260 -18.88 7.30 4.89
CA GLY A 260 -19.66 6.22 4.29
C GLY A 260 -19.26 5.91 2.83
N VAL A 261 -19.02 6.94 2.03
CA VAL A 261 -18.52 6.78 0.64
C VAL A 261 -17.16 6.10 0.62
N VAL A 262 -16.23 6.53 1.49
CA VAL A 262 -14.89 5.92 1.62
C VAL A 262 -14.98 4.48 2.13
N GLU A 263 -15.83 4.22 3.11
CA GLU A 263 -16.10 2.87 3.65
C GLU A 263 -16.59 1.94 2.53
N SER A 264 -17.63 2.36 1.79
CA SER A 264 -18.18 1.59 0.68
C SER A 264 -17.13 1.36 -0.42
N PHE A 265 -16.36 2.39 -0.79
CA PHE A 265 -15.30 2.28 -1.79
C PHE A 265 -14.24 1.24 -1.41
N VAL A 266 -13.72 1.30 -0.19
CA VAL A 266 -12.66 0.38 0.27
C VAL A 266 -13.20 -1.03 0.41
N PHE A 267 -14.39 -1.19 1.01
CA PHE A 267 -14.98 -2.51 1.27
C PHE A 267 -15.41 -3.22 -0.01
N ARG A 268 -16.12 -2.55 -0.94
CA ARG A 268 -16.51 -3.13 -2.23
C ARG A 268 -15.29 -3.61 -3.02
N ARG A 269 -14.23 -2.81 -3.05
CA ARG A 269 -12.97 -3.19 -3.71
C ARG A 269 -12.34 -4.43 -3.07
N TRP A 270 -12.37 -4.51 -1.75
CA TRP A 270 -11.88 -5.68 -1.04
C TRP A 270 -12.72 -6.93 -1.35
N VAL A 271 -14.04 -6.83 -1.34
CA VAL A 271 -14.95 -7.95 -1.69
C VAL A 271 -14.73 -8.41 -3.13
N CYS A 272 -14.60 -7.50 -4.08
CA CYS A 272 -14.39 -7.78 -5.50
C CYS A 272 -12.92 -8.12 -5.86
N ASN A 273 -12.03 -8.28 -4.88
CA ASN A 273 -10.59 -8.55 -5.10
C ASN A 273 -9.92 -7.55 -6.04
N VAL A 274 -10.36 -6.28 -6.05
CA VAL A 274 -9.71 -5.23 -6.84
C VAL A 274 -8.34 -4.94 -6.22
N PRO A 275 -7.24 -4.97 -6.99
CA PRO A 275 -5.90 -4.74 -6.47
C PRO A 275 -5.80 -3.42 -5.70
N SER A 276 -5.08 -3.43 -4.57
CA SER A 276 -4.83 -2.22 -3.77
C SER A 276 -3.80 -1.27 -4.38
N ALA A 277 -3.12 -1.69 -5.44
CA ALA A 277 -2.20 -0.84 -6.19
C ALA A 277 -2.91 0.45 -6.64
N GLY A 278 -2.29 1.59 -6.40
CA GLY A 278 -2.87 2.90 -6.72
C GLY A 278 -3.82 3.50 -5.67
N LEU A 279 -4.28 2.75 -4.64
CA LEU A 279 -5.12 3.32 -3.58
C LEU A 279 -4.43 4.46 -2.82
N ASN A 280 -3.14 4.34 -2.54
CA ASN A 280 -2.35 5.42 -1.92
C ASN A 280 -2.51 6.70 -2.72
N LYS A 281 -2.28 6.64 -4.03
CA LYS A 281 -2.36 7.79 -4.93
C LYS A 281 -3.76 8.44 -4.94
N ILE A 282 -4.81 7.61 -4.93
CA ILE A 282 -6.20 8.10 -4.89
C ILE A 282 -6.40 8.94 -3.63
N PHE A 283 -6.06 8.43 -2.45
CA PHE A 283 -6.30 9.13 -1.19
C PHE A 283 -5.31 10.27 -0.92
N GLU A 284 -4.13 10.26 -1.51
CA GLU A 284 -3.18 11.37 -1.48
C GLU A 284 -3.71 12.61 -2.21
N THR A 285 -4.36 12.42 -3.36
CA THR A 285 -4.80 13.52 -4.21
C THR A 285 -6.27 13.90 -4.04
N LEU A 286 -7.09 13.01 -3.46
CA LEU A 286 -8.57 13.16 -3.41
C LEU A 286 -9.03 14.49 -2.80
N HIS A 287 -8.41 14.95 -1.72
CA HIS A 287 -8.79 16.21 -1.09
C HIS A 287 -8.50 17.40 -1.99
N GLY A 288 -7.30 17.48 -2.56
CA GLY A 288 -6.93 18.57 -3.45
C GLY A 288 -7.76 18.60 -4.74
N ASP A 289 -8.15 17.44 -5.25
CA ASP A 289 -9.06 17.36 -6.40
C ASP A 289 -10.51 17.75 -6.02
N ALA A 290 -10.95 17.40 -4.80
CA ALA A 290 -12.24 17.84 -4.27
C ALA A 290 -12.28 19.37 -4.07
N GLU A 291 -11.23 19.99 -3.54
CA GLU A 291 -11.14 21.46 -3.41
C GLU A 291 -11.24 22.17 -4.77
N LYS A 292 -10.64 21.61 -5.84
CA LYS A 292 -10.79 22.14 -7.21
C LYS A 292 -12.25 22.10 -7.67
N GLY A 293 -12.94 20.99 -7.40
CA GLY A 293 -14.38 20.86 -7.71
C GLY A 293 -15.26 21.84 -6.94
N VAL A 294 -14.95 22.05 -5.64
CA VAL A 294 -15.62 23.05 -4.80
C VAL A 294 -15.37 24.47 -5.31
N ALA A 295 -14.13 24.78 -5.70
CA ALA A 295 -13.80 26.08 -6.29
C ALA A 295 -14.53 26.33 -7.61
N ALA A 296 -14.91 25.28 -8.33
CA ALA A 296 -15.77 25.33 -9.52
C ALA A 296 -17.28 25.40 -9.20
N GLY A 297 -17.67 25.47 -7.93
CA GLY A 297 -19.06 25.63 -7.47
C GLY A 297 -19.73 24.33 -7.02
N GLY A 298 -19.03 23.21 -6.94
CA GLY A 298 -19.56 21.92 -6.47
C GLY A 298 -19.68 21.85 -4.95
N ASP A 299 -20.61 21.03 -4.45
CA ASP A 299 -20.67 20.62 -3.05
C ASP A 299 -19.54 19.62 -2.75
N TYR A 300 -18.85 19.74 -1.62
CA TYR A 300 -17.69 18.90 -1.30
C TYR A 300 -18.01 17.40 -1.28
N VAL A 301 -19.15 17.04 -0.69
CA VAL A 301 -19.56 15.61 -0.56
C VAL A 301 -19.88 15.03 -1.93
N GLU A 302 -20.62 15.79 -2.75
CA GLU A 302 -20.99 15.41 -4.12
C GLU A 302 -19.73 15.28 -5.01
N VAL A 303 -18.79 16.21 -4.89
CA VAL A 303 -17.53 16.16 -5.64
C VAL A 303 -16.71 14.91 -5.25
N VAL A 304 -16.57 14.60 -3.95
CA VAL A 304 -15.86 13.41 -3.51
C VAL A 304 -16.51 12.13 -4.03
N ALA A 305 -17.84 12.03 -3.95
CA ALA A 305 -18.60 10.91 -4.50
C ALA A 305 -18.35 10.75 -6.00
N TYR A 306 -18.42 11.84 -6.74
CA TYR A 306 -18.14 11.88 -8.18
C TYR A 306 -16.72 11.39 -8.48
N LEU A 307 -15.72 11.97 -7.81
CA LEU A 307 -14.31 11.63 -8.05
C LEU A 307 -13.99 10.16 -7.82
N LEU A 308 -14.59 9.53 -6.81
CA LEU A 308 -14.37 8.12 -6.52
C LEU A 308 -15.13 7.20 -7.50
N THR A 309 -16.36 7.53 -7.86
CA THR A 309 -17.19 6.71 -8.76
C THR A 309 -16.73 6.77 -10.22
N HIS A 310 -16.05 7.85 -10.62
CA HIS A 310 -15.53 8.03 -11.98
C HIS A 310 -14.06 7.64 -12.17
N LYS A 311 -13.44 6.98 -11.15
CA LYS A 311 -12.12 6.37 -11.34
C LYS A 311 -12.21 5.16 -12.26
N GLY A 312 -11.32 5.09 -13.23
CA GLY A 312 -11.24 3.98 -14.18
C GLY A 312 -10.22 2.92 -13.78
N SER A 313 -10.13 1.84 -14.55
CA SER A 313 -9.11 0.79 -14.44
C SER A 313 -8.97 0.23 -13.03
N THR A 314 -7.74 0.11 -12.52
CA THR A 314 -7.44 -0.40 -11.18
C THR A 314 -7.95 0.49 -10.04
N GLY A 315 -8.26 1.76 -10.31
CA GLY A 315 -8.85 2.70 -9.36
C GLY A 315 -10.36 2.63 -9.22
N ARG A 316 -11.05 1.81 -10.01
CA ARG A 316 -12.52 1.81 -10.12
C ARG A 316 -13.24 1.54 -8.81
N PHE A 317 -14.42 2.11 -8.70
CA PHE A 317 -15.44 1.75 -7.70
C PHE A 317 -16.25 0.57 -8.25
N PRO A 318 -16.27 -0.61 -7.63
CA PRO A 318 -17.09 -1.74 -8.11
C PRO A 318 -18.58 -1.41 -8.09
N GLY A 319 -19.26 -1.63 -9.22
CA GLY A 319 -20.70 -1.44 -9.34
C GLY A 319 -21.52 -2.48 -8.57
N ASP A 320 -22.84 -2.30 -8.52
CA ASP A 320 -23.73 -3.17 -7.74
C ASP A 320 -23.72 -4.60 -8.25
N ASP A 321 -23.76 -4.84 -9.58
CA ASP A 321 -23.76 -6.18 -10.16
C ASP A 321 -22.44 -6.94 -9.83
N GLU A 322 -21.28 -6.29 -9.99
CA GLU A 322 -19.97 -6.87 -9.67
C GLU A 322 -19.87 -7.19 -8.17
N PHE A 323 -20.34 -6.29 -7.33
CA PHE A 323 -20.29 -6.43 -5.88
C PHE A 323 -21.22 -7.55 -5.39
N ALA A 324 -22.45 -7.61 -5.92
CA ALA A 324 -23.41 -8.66 -5.61
C ALA A 324 -22.88 -10.04 -6.00
N GLU A 325 -22.34 -10.19 -7.21
CA GLU A 325 -21.77 -11.46 -7.67
C GLU A 325 -20.54 -11.87 -6.81
N ALA A 326 -19.69 -10.93 -6.47
CA ALA A 326 -18.57 -11.19 -5.58
C ALA A 326 -19.03 -11.58 -4.16
N ALA A 327 -20.10 -10.97 -3.64
CA ALA A 327 -20.69 -11.33 -2.35
C ALA A 327 -21.30 -12.75 -2.34
N ARG A 328 -21.85 -13.22 -3.45
CA ARG A 328 -22.38 -14.60 -3.59
C ARG A 328 -21.28 -15.66 -3.57
N THR A 329 -20.14 -15.37 -4.18
CA THR A 329 -19.14 -16.38 -4.55
C THR A 329 -17.89 -16.36 -3.67
N ARG A 330 -17.66 -15.31 -2.88
CA ARG A 330 -16.44 -15.15 -2.07
C ARG A 330 -16.43 -16.08 -0.86
N ASP A 331 -15.24 -16.60 -0.51
CA ASP A 331 -14.96 -17.23 0.78
C ASP A 331 -14.90 -16.15 1.87
N PHE A 332 -15.90 -16.11 2.76
CA PHE A 332 -15.98 -15.18 3.89
C PHE A 332 -15.55 -15.80 5.23
N TYR A 333 -15.10 -17.05 5.22
CA TYR A 333 -14.54 -17.67 6.42
C TYR A 333 -13.05 -17.36 6.59
N ARG A 334 -12.28 -17.39 5.50
CA ARG A 334 -10.82 -17.20 5.51
C ARG A 334 -10.40 -15.77 5.21
N ILE A 335 -11.01 -14.82 5.89
CA ILE A 335 -10.83 -13.37 5.59
C ILE A 335 -9.95 -12.62 6.61
N GLY A 336 -9.24 -13.33 7.48
CA GLY A 336 -8.35 -12.71 8.46
C GLY A 336 -9.06 -11.69 9.37
N ASN A 337 -8.45 -10.52 9.57
CA ASN A 337 -8.99 -9.47 10.43
C ASN A 337 -10.26 -8.80 9.88
N HIS A 338 -10.51 -8.87 8.58
CA HIS A 338 -11.74 -8.30 8.00
C HIS A 338 -13.02 -8.92 8.59
N LYS A 339 -12.91 -10.10 9.24
CA LYS A 339 -14.04 -10.72 9.94
C LYS A 339 -14.61 -9.82 11.05
N PHE A 340 -13.77 -9.09 11.79
CA PHE A 340 -14.19 -8.20 12.85
C PHE A 340 -15.13 -7.11 12.33
N TYR A 341 -14.71 -6.48 11.25
CA TYR A 341 -15.50 -5.45 10.58
C TYR A 341 -16.77 -6.03 9.93
N LEU A 342 -16.64 -7.09 9.12
CA LEU A 342 -17.76 -7.66 8.37
C LEU A 342 -18.90 -8.11 9.30
N TYR A 343 -18.59 -8.93 10.30
CA TYR A 343 -19.63 -9.47 11.19
C TYR A 343 -20.19 -8.41 12.12
N ASP A 344 -19.42 -7.40 12.53
CA ASP A 344 -19.95 -6.24 13.25
C ASP A 344 -20.98 -5.47 12.40
N ARG A 345 -20.67 -5.24 11.12
CA ARG A 345 -21.57 -4.53 10.21
C ARG A 345 -22.84 -5.34 9.90
N LEU A 346 -22.74 -6.64 9.70
CA LEU A 346 -23.89 -7.51 9.43
C LEU A 346 -24.79 -7.66 10.67
N GLU A 347 -24.22 -7.74 11.86
CA GLU A 347 -24.98 -7.89 13.09
C GLU A 347 -25.65 -6.58 13.55
N ASN A 348 -24.87 -5.49 13.53
CA ASN A 348 -25.31 -4.23 14.08
C ASN A 348 -25.95 -3.27 13.08
N GLY A 349 -25.52 -3.32 11.80
CA GLY A 349 -25.98 -2.37 10.81
C GLY A 349 -25.81 -0.92 11.28
N ASP A 350 -26.88 -0.16 11.20
CA ASP A 350 -26.99 1.21 11.73
C ASP A 350 -27.88 1.30 12.99
N SER A 351 -28.11 0.15 13.66
CA SER A 351 -28.92 0.07 14.87
C SER A 351 -28.29 0.81 16.05
N GLU A 352 -29.12 1.45 16.88
CA GLU A 352 -28.72 2.01 18.17
C GLU A 352 -28.52 0.91 19.24
N GLU A 353 -29.22 -0.23 19.13
CA GLU A 353 -29.04 -1.40 19.98
C GLU A 353 -27.93 -2.27 19.42
N ARG A 354 -26.71 -2.09 19.90
CA ARG A 354 -25.50 -2.73 19.36
C ARG A 354 -24.94 -3.77 20.32
N ILE A 355 -24.41 -4.84 19.75
CA ILE A 355 -23.61 -5.85 20.43
C ILE A 355 -22.13 -5.58 20.12
N ASP A 356 -21.25 -5.68 21.10
CA ASP A 356 -19.81 -5.59 20.87
C ASP A 356 -19.28 -6.87 20.19
N VAL A 357 -19.48 -6.95 18.87
CA VAL A 357 -19.05 -8.08 18.04
C VAL A 357 -17.53 -8.13 17.94
N ILE A 358 -16.90 -6.97 17.79
CA ILE A 358 -15.43 -6.89 17.64
C ILE A 358 -14.76 -7.39 18.91
N GLY A 359 -15.08 -6.83 20.07
CA GLY A 359 -14.54 -7.26 21.36
C GLY A 359 -14.82 -8.73 21.67
N GLY A 360 -16.02 -9.21 21.35
CA GLY A 360 -16.38 -10.63 21.54
C GLY A 360 -15.60 -11.59 20.62
N LEU A 361 -15.29 -11.18 19.39
CA LEU A 361 -14.46 -11.97 18.47
C LEU A 361 -12.96 -11.91 18.86
N GLU A 362 -12.48 -10.77 19.36
CA GLU A 362 -11.10 -10.59 19.83
C GLU A 362 -10.82 -11.37 21.11
N SER A 363 -11.75 -11.37 22.07
CA SER A 363 -11.63 -12.14 23.32
C SER A 363 -11.85 -13.65 23.12
N GLY A 364 -12.48 -14.05 22.00
CA GLY A 364 -12.89 -15.42 21.75
C GLY A 364 -14.22 -15.81 22.42
N ASP A 365 -14.95 -14.86 23.01
CA ASP A 365 -16.30 -15.08 23.54
C ASP A 365 -17.28 -15.36 22.41
N PHE A 366 -17.05 -14.80 21.24
CA PHE A 366 -17.77 -15.06 19.99
C PHE A 366 -16.85 -15.73 18.96
N SER A 367 -17.47 -16.49 18.07
CA SER A 367 -16.78 -17.10 16.94
C SER A 367 -17.69 -17.18 15.72
N VAL A 368 -17.09 -17.31 14.54
CA VAL A 368 -17.82 -17.56 13.30
C VAL A 368 -18.17 -19.04 13.23
N GLU A 369 -19.46 -19.34 13.14
CA GLU A 369 -20.02 -20.68 13.05
C GLU A 369 -20.46 -21.02 11.62
N HIS A 370 -20.21 -22.26 11.23
CA HIS A 370 -20.79 -22.86 10.03
C HIS A 370 -22.13 -23.52 10.38
N VAL A 371 -23.23 -23.03 9.84
CA VAL A 371 -24.55 -23.68 10.03
C VAL A 371 -24.51 -25.12 9.49
N MET A 372 -24.18 -25.30 8.22
CA MET A 372 -23.78 -26.59 7.65
C MET A 372 -22.29 -26.80 7.98
N PRO A 373 -21.93 -27.87 8.71
CA PRO A 373 -20.58 -28.00 9.31
C PRO A 373 -19.50 -28.24 8.28
N GLN A 374 -18.23 -27.98 8.65
CA GLN A 374 -17.07 -28.19 7.80
C GLN A 374 -16.84 -29.66 7.40
N THR A 375 -17.36 -30.59 8.17
CA THR A 375 -17.34 -32.02 7.83
C THR A 375 -18.75 -32.57 7.91
N LEU A 376 -19.24 -33.08 6.80
CA LEU A 376 -20.59 -33.64 6.74
C LEU A 376 -20.67 -34.97 7.51
N SER A 377 -21.59 -35.03 8.49
CA SER A 377 -22.02 -36.30 9.10
C SER A 377 -23.03 -37.03 8.22
N ASP A 378 -23.29 -38.32 8.51
CA ASP A 378 -24.32 -39.10 7.79
C ASP A 378 -25.72 -38.46 7.90
N ALA A 379 -25.99 -37.75 8.99
CA ALA A 379 -27.22 -36.99 9.16
C ALA A 379 -27.31 -35.83 8.17
N TRP A 380 -26.23 -35.06 8.03
CA TRP A 380 -26.15 -33.98 7.08
C TRP A 380 -26.21 -34.45 5.62
N ARG A 381 -25.56 -35.58 5.28
CA ARG A 381 -25.64 -36.18 3.94
C ARG A 381 -27.05 -36.55 3.56
N ARG A 382 -27.82 -37.08 4.54
CA ARG A 382 -29.24 -37.40 4.34
C ARG A 382 -30.12 -36.16 4.22
N GLU A 383 -29.80 -35.10 4.95
CA GLU A 383 -30.54 -33.83 4.93
C GLU A 383 -30.34 -33.09 3.60
N LEU A 384 -29.13 -33.09 3.09
CA LEU A 384 -28.74 -32.41 1.85
C LEU A 384 -29.10 -33.22 0.59
N GLY A 385 -29.28 -34.55 0.72
CA GLY A 385 -29.65 -35.42 -0.39
C GLY A 385 -28.48 -35.88 -1.27
N GLU A 386 -28.79 -36.25 -2.53
CA GLU A 386 -27.82 -36.84 -3.45
C GLU A 386 -26.69 -35.85 -3.83
N ASP A 387 -26.97 -34.56 -3.92
CA ASP A 387 -26.04 -33.52 -4.31
C ASP A 387 -25.26 -32.96 -3.11
N CYS A 388 -25.21 -33.63 -1.96
CA CYS A 388 -24.67 -33.16 -0.70
C CYS A 388 -23.22 -32.65 -0.80
N GLU A 389 -22.34 -33.29 -1.57
CA GLU A 389 -20.96 -32.89 -1.74
C GLU A 389 -20.85 -31.59 -2.55
N GLN A 390 -21.64 -31.46 -3.61
CA GLN A 390 -21.67 -30.25 -4.45
C GLN A 390 -22.23 -29.08 -3.68
N ILE A 391 -23.31 -29.23 -2.92
CA ILE A 391 -23.88 -28.20 -2.04
C ILE A 391 -22.86 -27.80 -1.00
N HIS A 392 -22.17 -28.76 -0.39
CA HIS A 392 -21.16 -28.52 0.63
C HIS A 392 -19.96 -27.72 0.05
N GLU A 393 -19.43 -28.13 -1.10
CA GLU A 393 -18.32 -27.44 -1.76
C GLU A 393 -18.68 -26.00 -2.14
N GLN A 394 -19.87 -25.79 -2.69
CA GLN A 394 -20.35 -24.48 -3.11
C GLN A 394 -20.57 -23.52 -1.93
N TRP A 395 -21.23 -23.99 -0.86
CA TRP A 395 -21.76 -23.12 0.19
C TRP A 395 -20.96 -23.10 1.48
N LEU A 396 -20.00 -24.00 1.68
CA LEU A 396 -19.32 -24.17 2.96
C LEU A 396 -18.81 -22.85 3.54
N HIS A 397 -18.07 -22.08 2.78
CA HIS A 397 -17.45 -20.82 3.19
C HIS A 397 -18.17 -19.57 2.67
N SER A 398 -19.34 -19.74 2.05
CA SER A 398 -20.22 -18.65 1.64
C SER A 398 -20.77 -17.94 2.88
N ILE A 399 -20.99 -16.62 2.77
CA ILE A 399 -21.64 -15.83 3.83
C ILE A 399 -23.02 -16.40 4.20
N ALA A 400 -23.70 -17.05 3.26
CA ALA A 400 -24.98 -17.72 3.49
C ALA A 400 -24.92 -18.82 4.53
N ASN A 401 -23.79 -19.53 4.67
CA ASN A 401 -23.60 -20.61 5.64
C ASN A 401 -22.89 -20.17 6.93
N LEU A 402 -22.53 -18.89 7.05
CA LEU A 402 -21.76 -18.37 8.17
C LEU A 402 -22.61 -17.47 9.08
N THR A 403 -22.35 -17.57 10.39
CA THR A 403 -23.02 -16.72 11.38
C THR A 403 -22.15 -16.57 12.64
N LEU A 404 -22.64 -15.82 13.64
CA LEU A 404 -21.99 -15.64 14.92
C LEU A 404 -22.56 -16.54 15.99
N THR A 405 -21.71 -17.05 16.88
CA THR A 405 -22.13 -17.79 18.07
C THR A 405 -21.13 -17.62 19.22
N ALA A 406 -21.60 -17.76 20.46
CA ALA A 406 -20.79 -17.96 21.65
C ALA A 406 -20.62 -19.46 22.00
N TYR A 407 -21.20 -20.38 21.24
CA TYR A 407 -21.32 -21.79 21.60
C TYR A 407 -20.85 -22.76 20.49
N ASN A 408 -19.85 -22.36 19.74
CA ASN A 408 -19.36 -23.11 18.58
C ASN A 408 -19.02 -24.58 18.92
N SER A 409 -18.35 -24.83 20.05
CA SER A 409 -18.03 -26.18 20.52
C SER A 409 -19.26 -27.04 20.82
N ASP A 410 -20.36 -26.42 21.23
CA ASP A 410 -21.61 -27.12 21.50
C ASP A 410 -22.33 -27.52 20.20
N TYR A 411 -22.14 -26.78 19.12
CA TYR A 411 -22.78 -27.02 17.82
C TYR A 411 -22.12 -28.20 17.07
N GLY A 412 -20.82 -28.15 16.85
CA GLY A 412 -20.08 -29.22 16.17
C GLY A 412 -20.75 -29.68 14.86
N ASN A 413 -20.78 -30.99 14.63
CA ASN A 413 -21.42 -31.61 13.45
C ASN A 413 -22.87 -32.01 13.68
N ARG A 414 -23.56 -31.41 14.65
CA ARG A 414 -24.99 -31.77 14.94
C ARG A 414 -25.87 -31.43 13.75
N PRO A 415 -26.96 -32.23 13.51
CA PRO A 415 -27.98 -31.89 12.52
C PRO A 415 -28.58 -30.52 12.75
N PHE A 416 -29.05 -29.85 11.70
CA PHE A 416 -29.57 -28.48 11.77
C PHE A 416 -30.66 -28.32 12.85
N ALA A 417 -31.66 -29.19 12.88
CA ALA A 417 -32.72 -29.10 13.88
C ALA A 417 -32.21 -29.15 15.32
N GLN A 418 -31.10 -29.87 15.60
CA GLN A 418 -30.49 -29.88 16.92
C GLN A 418 -29.74 -28.57 17.20
N LYS A 419 -28.97 -28.05 16.25
CA LYS A 419 -28.31 -26.74 16.37
C LYS A 419 -29.34 -25.62 16.59
N ARG A 420 -30.49 -25.71 15.94
CA ARG A 420 -31.57 -24.75 16.06
C ARG A 420 -32.26 -24.80 17.42
N ASP A 421 -32.66 -25.99 17.88
CA ASP A 421 -33.62 -26.16 18.99
C ASP A 421 -32.99 -26.45 20.35
N MET A 422 -31.69 -26.73 20.45
CA MET A 422 -31.02 -26.93 21.73
C MET A 422 -31.05 -25.68 22.60
N ALA A 423 -30.83 -25.82 23.92
CA ALA A 423 -30.92 -24.73 24.91
C ALA A 423 -30.04 -23.51 24.59
N LYS A 424 -28.94 -23.72 23.87
CA LYS A 424 -28.00 -22.67 23.39
C LYS A 424 -28.01 -22.58 21.86
N GLY A 425 -29.10 -23.00 21.23
CA GLY A 425 -29.24 -23.07 19.78
C GLY A 425 -29.62 -21.75 19.14
N PHE A 426 -29.83 -21.76 17.81
CA PHE A 426 -30.15 -20.55 17.06
C PHE A 426 -31.44 -19.88 17.54
N ARG A 427 -32.45 -20.64 17.98
CA ARG A 427 -33.70 -20.07 18.56
C ARG A 427 -33.51 -19.33 19.88
N ALA A 428 -32.49 -19.67 20.64
CA ALA A 428 -32.14 -19.00 21.88
C ALA A 428 -31.07 -17.91 21.71
N SER A 429 -30.58 -17.70 20.49
CA SER A 429 -29.52 -16.75 20.17
C SER A 429 -30.04 -15.30 20.22
N GLY A 430 -29.23 -14.40 20.80
CA GLY A 430 -29.49 -12.96 20.77
C GLY A 430 -28.96 -12.27 19.51
N PHE A 431 -28.21 -12.96 18.66
CA PHE A 431 -27.68 -12.38 17.43
C PHE A 431 -28.78 -12.21 16.37
N ARG A 432 -28.86 -11.04 15.74
CA ARG A 432 -29.79 -10.75 14.64
C ARG A 432 -29.54 -11.64 13.44
N MET A 433 -28.27 -11.91 13.12
CA MET A 433 -27.87 -12.83 12.04
C MET A 433 -28.46 -14.23 12.21
N ASN A 434 -28.82 -14.65 13.44
CA ASN A 434 -29.38 -15.95 13.75
C ASN A 434 -30.91 -15.99 13.67
N GLN A 435 -31.59 -14.85 13.63
CA GLN A 435 -33.09 -14.82 13.66
C GLN A 435 -33.69 -15.52 12.46
N TRP A 436 -33.19 -15.25 11.26
CA TRP A 436 -33.65 -15.91 10.05
C TRP A 436 -33.33 -17.41 10.06
N ILE A 437 -32.10 -17.79 10.49
CA ILE A 437 -31.70 -19.21 10.63
C ILE A 437 -32.64 -19.96 11.59
N ALA A 438 -32.97 -19.34 12.71
CA ALA A 438 -33.85 -19.93 13.72
C ALA A 438 -35.27 -20.18 13.23
N ALA A 439 -35.72 -19.46 12.22
CA ALA A 439 -37.06 -19.62 11.62
C ALA A 439 -37.13 -20.79 10.63
N GLN A 440 -35.99 -21.30 10.14
CA GLN A 440 -35.98 -22.37 9.15
C GLN A 440 -36.29 -23.76 9.76
N GLU A 441 -36.98 -24.62 9.02
CA GLU A 441 -37.26 -25.99 9.44
C GLU A 441 -36.17 -26.99 8.98
N ARG A 442 -35.46 -26.67 7.92
CA ARG A 442 -34.35 -27.43 7.33
C ARG A 442 -33.22 -26.50 6.90
N TRP A 443 -32.08 -27.07 6.51
CA TRP A 443 -30.93 -26.32 6.00
C TRP A 443 -30.36 -27.03 4.78
N GLY A 444 -30.78 -26.64 3.62
CA GLY A 444 -30.37 -27.21 2.33
C GLY A 444 -30.03 -26.16 1.31
N ALA A 445 -30.00 -26.51 0.04
CA ALA A 445 -29.67 -25.63 -1.06
C ALA A 445 -30.62 -24.41 -1.14
N ASP A 446 -31.93 -24.67 -1.00
CA ASP A 446 -32.97 -23.65 -1.11
C ASP A 446 -32.80 -22.56 -0.01
N GLU A 447 -32.57 -22.97 1.25
CA GLU A 447 -32.40 -22.06 2.38
C GLU A 447 -31.05 -21.27 2.26
N LEU A 448 -30.01 -21.94 1.75
CA LEU A 448 -28.71 -21.29 1.49
C LEU A 448 -28.81 -20.25 0.38
N GLU A 449 -29.51 -20.57 -0.70
CA GLU A 449 -29.74 -19.64 -1.82
C GLU A 449 -30.59 -18.43 -1.37
N GLU A 450 -31.72 -18.68 -0.67
CA GLU A 450 -32.57 -17.59 -0.17
C GLU A 450 -31.81 -16.67 0.81
N ARG A 451 -31.06 -17.25 1.75
CA ARG A 451 -30.25 -16.47 2.69
C ARG A 451 -29.13 -15.70 1.97
N CYS A 452 -28.54 -16.30 0.93
CA CYS A 452 -27.52 -15.62 0.13
C CYS A 452 -28.09 -14.35 -0.48
N GLU A 453 -29.23 -14.42 -1.13
CA GLU A 453 -29.87 -13.25 -1.75
C GLU A 453 -30.24 -12.18 -0.71
N GLN A 454 -30.79 -12.57 0.44
CA GLN A 454 -31.08 -11.62 1.53
C GLN A 454 -29.82 -10.94 2.05
N LEU A 455 -28.71 -11.67 2.18
CA LEU A 455 -27.44 -11.08 2.61
C LEU A 455 -26.81 -10.21 1.52
N VAL A 456 -26.98 -10.56 0.24
CA VAL A 456 -26.54 -9.70 -0.89
C VAL A 456 -27.31 -8.39 -0.88
N ASP A 457 -28.63 -8.41 -0.67
CA ASP A 457 -29.43 -7.17 -0.51
C ASP A 457 -28.92 -6.34 0.67
N CYS A 458 -28.64 -7.00 1.81
CA CYS A 458 -28.04 -6.33 2.97
C CYS A 458 -26.65 -5.72 2.65
N PHE A 459 -25.81 -6.41 1.86
CA PHE A 459 -24.53 -5.86 1.39
C PHE A 459 -24.73 -4.60 0.55
N LEU A 460 -25.69 -4.60 -0.36
CA LEU A 460 -25.99 -3.42 -1.20
C LEU A 460 -26.52 -2.24 -0.36
N GLU A 461 -27.30 -2.50 0.69
CA GLU A 461 -27.79 -1.49 1.62
C GLU A 461 -26.68 -0.92 2.53
N LEU A 462 -25.84 -1.77 3.09
CA LEU A 462 -24.79 -1.36 4.03
C LEU A 462 -23.63 -0.64 3.34
N TRP A 463 -23.35 -0.98 2.10
CA TRP A 463 -22.28 -0.41 1.30
C TRP A 463 -22.80 0.07 -0.07
N PRO A 464 -23.67 1.10 -0.09
CA PRO A 464 -24.31 1.54 -1.32
C PRO A 464 -23.29 2.13 -2.31
N MET A 465 -23.60 2.02 -3.61
CA MET A 465 -22.92 2.80 -4.64
C MET A 465 -23.34 4.26 -4.47
N PRO A 466 -22.42 5.19 -4.18
CA PRO A 466 -22.80 6.57 -3.97
C PRO A 466 -23.30 7.20 -5.27
N GLN A 467 -24.35 8.00 -5.16
CA GLN A 467 -24.83 8.86 -6.24
C GLN A 467 -24.24 10.25 -6.06
N SER A 468 -23.96 10.93 -7.15
CA SER A 468 -23.51 12.32 -7.15
C SER A 468 -24.32 13.15 -8.11
N SER A 469 -24.73 14.32 -7.64
CA SER A 469 -25.36 15.36 -8.46
C SER A 469 -24.36 16.35 -9.07
N TYR A 470 -23.06 16.17 -8.78
CA TYR A 470 -22.01 17.04 -9.28
C TYR A 470 -21.74 16.76 -10.75
N GLU A 471 -21.91 17.80 -11.55
CA GLU A 471 -21.49 17.81 -12.96
C GLU A 471 -20.29 18.76 -13.08
N PRO A 472 -19.09 18.26 -13.45
CA PRO A 472 -17.95 19.14 -13.64
C PRO A 472 -18.19 20.14 -14.76
N VAL A 473 -17.93 21.41 -14.49
CA VAL A 473 -18.09 22.51 -15.48
C VAL A 473 -17.12 22.34 -16.66
N GLU A 474 -15.97 21.73 -16.43
CA GLU A 474 -15.04 21.22 -17.43
C GLU A 474 -14.58 19.83 -16.97
N ALA A 475 -14.50 18.88 -17.90
CA ALA A 475 -13.99 17.56 -17.59
C ALA A 475 -12.59 17.69 -16.96
N LEU A 476 -12.44 17.26 -15.69
CA LEU A 476 -11.14 17.30 -15.01
C LEU A 476 -10.13 16.48 -15.82
N PRO A 477 -8.95 17.02 -16.11
CA PRO A 477 -7.93 16.28 -16.83
C PRO A 477 -7.56 15.01 -16.07
N GLU A 478 -7.45 13.90 -16.80
CA GLU A 478 -6.97 12.65 -16.22
C GLU A 478 -5.52 12.83 -15.76
N GLN A 479 -5.26 12.55 -14.49
CA GLN A 479 -3.91 12.60 -13.94
C GLN A 479 -3.28 11.21 -13.95
N ALA A 480 -2.05 11.14 -14.42
CA ALA A 480 -1.21 9.96 -14.39
C ALA A 480 0.20 10.36 -13.94
N SER A 481 0.92 9.45 -13.32
CA SER A 481 2.34 9.62 -12.98
C SER A 481 3.21 8.72 -13.86
N LEU A 482 4.51 8.95 -13.83
CA LEU A 482 5.45 8.14 -14.60
C LEU A 482 5.44 6.67 -14.17
N ASP A 483 5.14 6.37 -12.90
CA ASP A 483 5.01 5.03 -12.31
C ASP A 483 3.64 4.37 -12.56
N SER A 484 2.65 5.12 -13.09
CA SER A 484 1.30 4.61 -13.29
C SER A 484 1.19 3.69 -14.51
N ASP A 485 0.28 2.70 -14.45
CA ASP A 485 -0.05 1.80 -15.57
C ASP A 485 -0.95 2.45 -16.64
N VAL A 486 -1.14 3.78 -16.59
CA VAL A 486 -1.99 4.49 -17.54
C VAL A 486 -1.34 4.49 -18.92
N ASP A 487 -2.07 4.02 -19.93
CA ASP A 487 -1.60 4.08 -21.32
C ASP A 487 -1.62 5.52 -21.83
N ILE A 488 -0.43 6.11 -21.92
CA ILE A 488 -0.21 7.46 -22.47
C ILE A 488 0.01 7.48 -23.97
N THR A 489 -0.04 6.31 -24.64
CA THR A 489 0.27 6.18 -26.05
C THR A 489 -0.74 6.91 -26.91
N GLY A 490 -0.27 7.91 -27.67
CA GLY A 490 -1.10 8.72 -28.55
C GLY A 490 -1.97 9.77 -27.87
N ARG A 491 -1.98 9.85 -26.54
CA ARG A 491 -2.75 10.85 -25.78
C ARG A 491 -2.11 12.23 -25.85
N ARG A 492 -2.94 13.26 -25.67
CA ARG A 492 -2.48 14.65 -25.54
C ARG A 492 -2.13 14.92 -24.08
N ILE A 493 -1.23 15.88 -23.85
CA ILE A 493 -0.89 16.42 -22.54
C ILE A 493 -1.37 17.86 -22.45
N SER A 494 -1.91 18.28 -21.29
CA SER A 494 -2.31 19.67 -21.02
C SER A 494 -1.38 20.34 -20.00
N ALA A 495 -0.85 19.57 -19.06
CA ALA A 495 0.13 20.03 -18.09
C ALA A 495 0.93 18.84 -17.53
N PHE A 496 2.00 19.14 -16.82
CA PHE A 496 2.72 18.19 -15.98
C PHE A 496 3.17 18.87 -14.70
N SER A 497 3.40 18.10 -13.64
CA SER A 497 4.07 18.57 -12.43
C SER A 497 5.33 17.77 -12.24
N PHE A 498 6.43 18.44 -11.98
CA PHE A 498 7.72 17.82 -11.71
C PHE A 498 8.35 18.47 -10.49
N LEU A 499 8.74 17.67 -9.49
CA LEU A 499 9.28 18.14 -8.20
C LEU A 499 8.39 19.21 -7.52
N GLY A 500 7.07 19.02 -7.62
CA GLY A 500 6.07 19.92 -7.04
C GLY A 500 5.74 21.17 -7.88
N GLU A 501 6.48 21.46 -8.96
CA GLU A 501 6.19 22.59 -9.86
C GLU A 501 5.32 22.18 -11.03
N ARG A 502 4.16 22.85 -11.23
CA ARG A 502 3.22 22.59 -12.31
C ARG A 502 3.49 23.47 -13.53
N HIS A 503 3.58 22.86 -14.69
CA HIS A 503 3.82 23.51 -15.97
C HIS A 503 2.72 23.15 -17.00
N ALA A 504 2.08 24.15 -17.58
CA ALA A 504 1.14 23.96 -18.68
C ALA A 504 1.91 23.72 -19.98
N VAL A 505 1.63 22.61 -20.67
CA VAL A 505 2.25 22.24 -21.95
C VAL A 505 1.22 21.62 -22.89
N LYS A 506 1.47 21.73 -24.21
CA LYS A 506 0.60 21.14 -25.23
C LYS A 506 1.22 19.93 -25.93
N GLN A 507 2.49 19.64 -25.66
CA GLN A 507 3.26 18.62 -26.34
C GLN A 507 4.15 17.86 -25.35
N TRP A 508 4.17 16.56 -25.48
CA TRP A 508 5.06 15.67 -24.71
C TRP A 508 6.56 15.97 -24.93
N ASN A 509 6.92 16.45 -26.12
CA ASN A 509 8.29 16.84 -26.42
C ASN A 509 8.77 17.98 -25.52
N THR A 510 7.95 19.01 -25.37
CA THR A 510 8.24 20.17 -24.50
C THR A 510 8.35 19.73 -23.04
N MET A 511 7.49 18.81 -22.59
CA MET A 511 7.57 18.26 -21.25
C MET A 511 8.91 17.55 -21.02
N VAL A 512 9.32 16.64 -21.91
CA VAL A 512 10.62 15.94 -21.79
C VAL A 512 11.79 16.92 -21.74
N GLN A 513 11.77 17.92 -22.61
CA GLN A 513 12.81 18.96 -22.65
C GLN A 513 12.90 19.72 -21.30
N MET A 514 11.77 20.15 -20.76
CA MET A 514 11.73 20.88 -19.49
C MET A 514 12.17 20.02 -18.31
N VAL A 515 11.72 18.77 -18.24
CA VAL A 515 12.13 17.81 -17.21
C VAL A 515 13.62 17.57 -17.27
N MET A 516 14.19 17.30 -18.46
CA MET A 516 15.63 17.08 -18.63
C MET A 516 16.44 18.31 -18.26
N ARG A 517 15.97 19.51 -18.61
CA ARG A 517 16.61 20.78 -18.20
C ARG A 517 16.66 20.91 -16.68
N ARG A 518 15.53 20.62 -16.01
CA ARG A 518 15.46 20.71 -14.56
C ARG A 518 16.35 19.68 -13.87
N ILE A 519 16.45 18.47 -14.41
CA ILE A 519 17.38 17.42 -13.92
C ILE A 519 18.82 17.88 -14.08
N TYR A 520 19.16 18.52 -15.23
CA TYR A 520 20.51 19.04 -15.45
C TYR A 520 20.89 20.15 -14.45
N GLU A 521 19.96 21.03 -14.12
CA GLU A 521 20.17 22.08 -13.09
C GLU A 521 20.44 21.48 -11.70
N LEU A 522 19.83 20.35 -11.37
CA LEU A 522 19.94 19.70 -10.06
C LEU A 522 21.16 18.76 -9.98
N GLU A 523 21.41 18.01 -11.04
CA GLU A 523 22.40 16.93 -11.07
C GLU A 523 23.25 16.97 -12.35
N PRO A 524 23.98 18.06 -12.60
CA PRO A 524 24.72 18.22 -13.85
C PRO A 524 25.74 17.10 -14.10
N ALA A 525 26.41 16.62 -13.05
CA ALA A 525 27.43 15.56 -13.17
C ALA A 525 26.81 14.22 -13.64
N ASN A 526 25.63 13.87 -13.11
CA ASN A 526 24.92 12.65 -13.51
C ASN A 526 24.41 12.75 -14.96
N VAL A 527 23.93 13.93 -15.36
CA VAL A 527 23.46 14.16 -16.73
C VAL A 527 24.62 14.12 -17.74
N HIS A 528 25.79 14.71 -17.42
CA HIS A 528 26.99 14.56 -18.25
C HIS A 528 27.40 13.08 -18.39
N ALA A 529 27.40 12.32 -17.31
CA ALA A 529 27.70 10.90 -17.35
C ALA A 529 26.69 10.09 -18.19
N LEU A 530 25.44 10.53 -18.25
CA LEU A 530 24.38 9.93 -19.10
C LEU A 530 24.62 10.23 -20.59
N VAL A 531 25.02 11.45 -20.94
CA VAL A 531 25.25 11.90 -22.32
C VAL A 531 26.53 11.28 -22.88
N ASP A 532 27.59 11.23 -22.06
CA ASP A 532 28.92 10.74 -22.45
C ASP A 532 29.11 9.23 -22.21
N GLY A 533 28.20 8.59 -21.44
CA GLY A 533 28.31 7.21 -20.99
C GLY A 533 27.76 6.18 -21.98
N THR A 534 28.13 4.93 -21.74
CA THR A 534 27.67 3.77 -22.51
C THR A 534 26.37 3.13 -21.98
N GLU A 535 25.80 3.69 -20.91
CA GLU A 535 24.62 3.13 -20.23
C GLU A 535 23.30 3.36 -20.99
N PHE A 536 23.30 4.34 -21.89
CA PHE A 536 22.18 4.60 -22.80
C PHE A 536 22.56 4.23 -24.23
N PRO A 537 21.62 3.74 -25.04
CA PRO A 537 21.85 3.70 -26.48
C PRO A 537 22.25 5.10 -26.98
N ALA A 538 23.36 5.19 -27.72
CA ALA A 538 23.88 6.46 -28.28
C ALA A 538 22.86 7.24 -29.14
N SER A 539 21.66 6.66 -29.37
CA SER A 539 20.55 7.26 -30.07
C SER A 539 19.62 8.12 -29.19
N PHE A 540 19.79 8.16 -27.85
CA PHE A 540 18.91 8.95 -26.98
C PHE A 540 19.44 10.36 -26.69
N PHE A 541 20.74 10.54 -26.68
CA PHE A 541 21.39 11.83 -26.46
C PHE A 541 22.38 12.15 -27.57
N ARG A 542 22.55 13.43 -27.85
CA ARG A 542 23.52 13.94 -28.87
C ARG A 542 24.10 15.28 -28.44
N ALA A 543 25.27 15.58 -29.00
CA ALA A 543 25.95 16.88 -28.83
C ALA A 543 25.69 17.84 -30.03
N ASP A 544 24.83 17.48 -30.98
CA ASP A 544 24.52 18.27 -32.17
C ASP A 544 23.00 18.26 -32.44
N ASP A 545 22.49 19.31 -33.06
CA ASP A 545 21.10 19.41 -33.50
C ASP A 545 20.78 18.41 -34.61
N ALA A 546 19.68 17.71 -34.44
CA ALA A 546 19.19 16.72 -35.40
C ALA A 546 17.65 16.62 -35.37
N PRO A 547 17.01 16.26 -36.49
CA PRO A 547 15.57 16.04 -36.52
C PRO A 547 15.09 15.02 -35.47
N GLY A 548 14.10 15.40 -34.65
CA GLY A 548 13.55 14.56 -33.60
C GLY A 548 14.28 14.66 -32.25
N TYR A 549 15.24 15.57 -32.13
CA TYR A 549 15.90 15.90 -30.87
C TYR A 549 15.55 17.32 -30.43
N GLN A 550 15.63 17.60 -29.14
CA GLN A 550 15.45 18.94 -28.56
C GLN A 550 16.60 19.24 -27.60
N GLU A 551 17.12 20.45 -27.69
CA GLU A 551 18.14 20.94 -26.76
C GLU A 551 17.54 21.16 -25.39
N PHE A 552 18.14 20.60 -24.34
CA PHE A 552 17.72 20.78 -22.94
C PHE A 552 18.79 21.49 -22.11
N ALA A 553 20.03 21.49 -22.53
CA ALA A 553 21.15 22.26 -21.95
C ALA A 553 22.17 22.58 -23.04
N ASP A 554 23.15 23.47 -22.77
CA ASP A 554 24.11 23.97 -23.75
C ASP A 554 24.83 22.84 -24.52
N GLY A 555 24.47 22.66 -25.79
CA GLY A 555 25.02 21.63 -26.67
C GLY A 555 24.58 20.19 -26.35
N MET A 556 23.58 19.98 -25.49
CA MET A 556 23.05 18.65 -25.16
C MET A 556 21.61 18.51 -25.63
N PHE A 557 21.37 17.47 -26.43
CA PHE A 557 20.10 17.22 -27.09
C PHE A 557 19.52 15.86 -26.65
N VAL A 558 18.21 15.82 -26.34
CA VAL A 558 17.48 14.60 -26.00
C VAL A 558 16.52 14.21 -27.10
N ARG A 559 16.40 12.93 -27.39
CA ARG A 559 15.49 12.40 -28.41
C ARG A 559 14.04 12.50 -27.98
N THR A 560 13.25 13.33 -28.64
CA THR A 560 11.83 13.55 -28.38
C THR A 560 10.93 13.08 -29.55
N GLY A 561 11.50 12.81 -30.73
CA GLY A 561 10.78 12.30 -31.91
C GLY A 561 10.43 10.80 -31.83
N VAL A 562 10.00 10.33 -30.65
CA VAL A 562 9.60 8.94 -30.38
C VAL A 562 8.18 8.91 -29.79
N SER A 563 7.60 7.70 -29.61
CA SER A 563 6.29 7.55 -28.99
C SER A 563 6.30 8.05 -27.52
N ASN A 564 5.13 8.41 -26.98
CA ASN A 564 5.03 8.83 -25.57
C ASN A 564 5.50 7.74 -24.63
N TYR A 565 5.21 6.47 -24.94
CA TYR A 565 5.71 5.32 -24.20
C TYR A 565 7.25 5.26 -24.16
N ALA A 566 7.92 5.49 -25.30
CA ALA A 566 9.37 5.51 -25.35
C ALA A 566 9.97 6.71 -24.59
N LYS A 567 9.28 7.86 -24.56
CA LYS A 567 9.64 9.00 -23.70
C LYS A 567 9.54 8.66 -22.22
N ALA A 568 8.48 7.95 -21.83
CA ALA A 568 8.33 7.50 -20.42
C ALA A 568 9.45 6.53 -20.03
N ILE A 569 9.80 5.56 -20.88
CA ILE A 569 10.94 4.65 -20.62
C ILE A 569 12.24 5.43 -20.47
N LEU A 570 12.49 6.41 -21.35
CA LEU A 570 13.67 7.27 -21.24
C LEU A 570 13.72 7.98 -19.89
N LEU A 571 12.62 8.63 -19.48
CA LEU A 571 12.57 9.37 -18.24
C LEU A 571 12.69 8.46 -17.01
N ARG A 572 12.05 7.28 -16.99
CA ARG A 572 12.23 6.27 -15.92
C ARG A 572 13.69 5.92 -15.73
N ARG A 573 14.40 5.68 -16.83
CA ARG A 573 15.82 5.32 -16.77
C ARG A 573 16.69 6.49 -16.29
N VAL A 574 16.41 7.70 -16.74
CA VAL A 574 17.09 8.92 -16.25
C VAL A 574 16.84 9.10 -14.76
N PHE A 575 15.60 8.93 -14.31
CA PHE A 575 15.21 9.06 -12.89
C PHE A 575 15.92 8.00 -12.02
N GLU A 576 15.98 6.73 -12.50
CA GLU A 576 16.71 5.66 -11.81
C GLU A 576 18.20 6.03 -11.58
N ILE A 577 18.84 6.61 -12.59
CA ILE A 577 20.26 6.98 -12.52
C ILE A 577 20.48 8.23 -11.66
N CYS A 578 19.58 9.21 -11.77
CA CYS A 578 19.67 10.45 -10.97
C CYS A 578 19.07 10.30 -9.55
N GLY A 579 18.54 9.13 -9.19
CA GLY A 579 17.95 8.87 -7.88
C GLY A 579 16.65 9.64 -7.63
N ILE A 580 15.91 9.99 -8.69
CA ILE A 580 14.61 10.67 -8.64
C ILE A 580 13.51 9.61 -8.61
N ASP A 581 12.50 9.78 -7.76
CA ASP A 581 11.36 8.87 -7.72
C ASP A 581 10.44 9.12 -8.93
N GLU A 582 9.91 8.05 -9.55
CA GLU A 582 9.09 8.14 -10.76
C GLU A 582 7.79 8.92 -10.57
N ASP A 583 7.26 8.96 -9.36
CA ASP A 583 6.06 9.69 -8.99
C ASP A 583 6.29 11.21 -8.80
N GLU A 584 7.54 11.69 -8.85
CA GLU A 584 7.84 13.14 -8.93
C GLU A 584 7.39 13.77 -10.25
N LEU A 585 7.09 12.95 -11.27
CA LEU A 585 6.59 13.42 -12.55
C LEU A 585 5.16 12.93 -12.76
N THR A 586 4.21 13.85 -12.71
CA THR A 586 2.80 13.59 -12.99
C THR A 586 2.34 14.34 -14.23
N PHE A 587 1.39 13.76 -14.96
CA PHE A 587 0.85 14.30 -16.21
C PHE A 587 -0.63 14.62 -16.06
N GLU A 588 -1.07 15.74 -16.62
CA GLU A 588 -2.47 16.07 -16.82
C GLU A 588 -2.80 15.88 -18.29
N MET A 589 -3.75 15.01 -18.57
CA MET A 589 -4.21 14.71 -19.93
C MET A 589 -5.66 15.17 -20.07
N PRO A 590 -6.03 15.92 -21.13
CA PRO A 590 -7.41 16.24 -21.37
C PRO A 590 -8.24 14.96 -21.40
N VAL A 591 -9.40 14.97 -20.73
CA VAL A 591 -10.38 13.91 -20.93
C VAL A 591 -10.78 13.99 -22.40
N GLU A 592 -10.41 12.99 -23.17
CA GLU A 592 -10.91 12.89 -24.54
C GLU A 592 -12.41 12.66 -24.42
N ASP A 593 -13.22 13.55 -25.03
CA ASP A 593 -14.65 13.33 -25.22
C ASP A 593 -14.82 11.91 -25.77
N VAL A 594 -15.37 11.01 -24.95
CA VAL A 594 -15.75 9.66 -25.37
C VAL A 594 -17.09 9.81 -26.11
N GLY A 595 -17.08 10.60 -27.16
CA GLY A 595 -18.02 10.44 -28.25
C GLY A 595 -17.82 9.00 -28.77
N GLU A 596 -18.91 8.32 -29.11
CA GLU A 596 -19.04 6.92 -29.51
C GLU A 596 -18.07 6.42 -30.62
N ASP A 597 -17.05 7.17 -30.96
CA ASP A 597 -15.95 6.81 -31.85
C ASP A 597 -14.74 6.35 -31.03
N LYS A 598 -14.77 5.07 -30.61
CA LYS A 598 -13.53 4.35 -30.31
C LYS A 598 -12.58 4.60 -31.49
N ARG A 599 -11.54 5.42 -31.30
CA ARG A 599 -10.47 5.46 -32.30
C ARG A 599 -10.02 4.02 -32.48
N PRO A 600 -10.09 3.51 -33.71
CA PRO A 600 -9.72 2.14 -33.94
C PRO A 600 -8.30 1.94 -33.44
N PHE A 601 -8.04 0.85 -32.69
CA PHE A 601 -6.69 0.33 -32.51
C PHE A 601 -5.92 0.53 -33.82
N ARG A 602 -4.68 0.99 -33.74
CA ARG A 602 -3.83 0.99 -34.96
C ARG A 602 -3.90 -0.42 -35.55
N ASP A 603 -3.92 -0.55 -36.86
CA ASP A 603 -4.06 -1.85 -37.53
C ASP A 603 -3.23 -2.95 -36.88
N THR A 604 -1.99 -2.65 -36.49
CA THR A 604 -1.10 -3.58 -35.80
C THR A 604 -1.61 -4.01 -34.41
N GLN A 605 -2.31 -3.17 -33.67
CA GLN A 605 -2.87 -3.53 -32.36
C GLN A 605 -4.13 -4.36 -32.49
N ARG A 606 -4.97 -4.05 -33.49
CA ARG A 606 -6.12 -4.87 -33.86
C ARG A 606 -5.69 -6.26 -34.29
N THR A 607 -4.67 -6.34 -35.15
CA THR A 607 -4.07 -7.57 -35.62
C THR A 607 -3.56 -8.42 -34.46
N LYS A 608 -2.82 -7.83 -33.52
CA LYS A 608 -2.32 -8.56 -32.33
C LYS A 608 -3.44 -9.04 -31.42
N LEU A 609 -4.44 -8.20 -31.14
CA LEU A 609 -5.58 -8.58 -30.34
C LEU A 609 -6.39 -9.70 -31.00
N ALA A 610 -6.63 -9.61 -32.28
CA ALA A 610 -7.33 -10.64 -33.06
C ALA A 610 -6.56 -11.95 -33.06
N TYR A 611 -5.22 -11.91 -33.22
CA TYR A 611 -4.37 -13.10 -33.16
C TYR A 611 -4.48 -13.81 -31.80
N TRP A 612 -4.37 -13.07 -30.70
CA TRP A 612 -4.47 -13.66 -29.36
C TRP A 612 -5.91 -14.06 -28.98
N THR A 613 -6.93 -13.48 -29.60
CA THR A 613 -8.31 -13.95 -29.47
C THR A 613 -8.47 -15.31 -30.15
N LEU A 614 -7.97 -15.44 -31.39
CA LEU A 614 -7.98 -16.71 -32.09
C LEU A 614 -7.13 -17.79 -31.37
N TYR A 615 -6.01 -17.38 -30.74
CA TYR A 615 -5.21 -18.28 -29.92
C TYR A 615 -6.05 -18.92 -28.79
N GLN A 616 -6.90 -18.18 -28.11
CA GLN A 616 -7.78 -18.74 -27.08
C GLN A 616 -8.77 -19.76 -27.67
N GLU A 617 -9.33 -19.49 -28.83
CA GLU A 617 -10.27 -20.37 -29.53
C GLU A 617 -9.58 -21.66 -30.03
N VAL A 618 -8.34 -21.55 -30.54
CA VAL A 618 -7.55 -22.71 -30.99
C VAL A 618 -7.09 -23.52 -29.77
N ALA A 619 -6.53 -22.89 -28.76
CA ALA A 619 -6.09 -23.57 -27.53
C ALA A 619 -7.21 -24.33 -26.83
N ALA A 620 -8.45 -23.82 -26.86
CA ALA A 620 -9.62 -24.50 -26.29
C ALA A 620 -9.96 -25.85 -26.97
N LYS A 621 -9.43 -26.10 -28.17
CA LYS A 621 -9.61 -27.36 -28.90
C LYS A 621 -8.52 -28.39 -28.63
N HIS A 622 -7.50 -28.04 -27.82
CA HIS A 622 -6.35 -28.88 -27.49
C HIS A 622 -6.35 -29.25 -25.99
N PRO A 623 -7.05 -30.32 -25.57
CA PRO A 623 -7.12 -30.74 -24.18
C PRO A 623 -5.75 -30.97 -23.56
N GLU A 624 -4.81 -31.58 -24.30
CA GLU A 624 -3.43 -31.83 -23.88
C GLU A 624 -2.64 -30.54 -23.53
N PHE A 625 -2.98 -29.42 -24.19
CA PHE A 625 -2.40 -28.12 -23.87
C PHE A 625 -3.05 -27.51 -22.63
N LEU A 626 -4.37 -27.65 -22.49
CA LEU A 626 -5.13 -27.10 -21.34
C LEU A 626 -4.85 -27.85 -20.03
N GLU A 627 -4.43 -29.12 -20.08
CA GLU A 627 -3.94 -29.87 -18.92
C GLU A 627 -2.65 -29.27 -18.36
N GLU A 628 -1.83 -28.64 -19.20
CA GLU A 628 -0.51 -28.13 -18.85
C GLU A 628 -0.47 -26.60 -18.66
N PHE A 629 -1.35 -25.85 -19.35
CA PHE A 629 -1.34 -24.39 -19.38
C PHE A 629 -2.74 -23.80 -19.35
N VAL A 630 -2.86 -22.65 -18.67
CA VAL A 630 -4.07 -21.82 -18.70
C VAL A 630 -3.82 -20.62 -19.62
N PRO A 631 -4.52 -20.52 -20.78
CA PRO A 631 -4.38 -19.38 -21.68
C PRO A 631 -4.77 -18.07 -20.99
N HIS A 632 -3.92 -17.04 -21.09
CA HIS A 632 -4.25 -15.70 -20.59
C HIS A 632 -5.26 -14.99 -21.49
N LYS A 633 -5.98 -14.01 -20.92
CA LYS A 633 -6.91 -13.14 -21.68
C LYS A 633 -6.16 -12.46 -22.84
N ALA A 634 -6.80 -12.44 -24.01
CA ALA A 634 -6.24 -11.80 -25.21
C ALA A 634 -5.94 -10.32 -24.96
N ALA A 635 -4.76 -9.89 -25.39
CA ALA A 635 -4.30 -8.50 -25.29
C ALA A 635 -3.58 -8.07 -26.55
N ALA A 636 -3.51 -6.78 -26.86
CA ALA A 636 -2.77 -6.25 -28.02
C ALA A 636 -1.25 -6.25 -27.81
N SER A 637 -0.72 -7.34 -27.25
CA SER A 637 0.70 -7.55 -26.91
C SER A 637 1.43 -8.30 -28.03
N HIS A 638 2.75 -8.24 -28.03
CA HIS A 638 3.60 -9.08 -28.90
C HIS A 638 3.95 -10.44 -28.27
N TYR A 639 3.46 -10.72 -27.07
CA TYR A 639 3.64 -12.01 -26.37
C TYR A 639 2.41 -12.40 -25.54
N SER A 640 2.31 -13.69 -25.25
CA SER A 640 1.35 -14.26 -24.29
C SER A 640 2.09 -15.19 -23.34
N VAL A 641 1.95 -14.99 -22.04
CA VAL A 641 2.68 -15.72 -20.98
C VAL A 641 2.00 -17.04 -20.66
N LEU A 642 2.78 -18.09 -20.49
CA LEU A 642 2.37 -19.41 -20.01
C LEU A 642 3.08 -19.68 -18.67
N ARG A 643 2.32 -19.81 -17.59
CA ARG A 643 2.86 -20.04 -16.24
C ARG A 643 3.23 -21.51 -16.04
N LEU A 644 4.38 -21.76 -15.40
CA LEU A 644 4.91 -23.09 -15.10
C LEU A 644 4.80 -23.44 -13.58
N GLY A 645 3.92 -22.78 -12.84
CA GLY A 645 3.77 -23.01 -11.40
C GLY A 645 4.83 -22.34 -10.52
N SER A 646 5.87 -21.73 -11.13
CA SER A 646 6.92 -20.97 -10.44
C SER A 646 6.85 -19.49 -10.79
N PRO A 647 7.02 -18.57 -9.84
CA PRO A 647 7.15 -17.14 -10.14
C PRO A 647 8.55 -16.77 -10.68
N ALA A 648 9.54 -17.68 -10.58
CA ALA A 648 10.92 -17.41 -10.96
C ALA A 648 11.15 -17.44 -12.47
N TYR A 649 10.29 -18.08 -13.25
CA TYR A 649 10.41 -18.22 -14.70
C TYR A 649 9.07 -18.54 -15.37
N HIS A 650 8.98 -18.31 -16.67
CA HIS A 650 7.81 -18.64 -17.48
C HIS A 650 8.17 -18.89 -18.94
N ILE A 651 7.27 -19.51 -19.68
CA ILE A 651 7.29 -19.57 -21.13
C ILE A 651 6.46 -18.40 -21.67
N ALA A 652 6.86 -17.80 -22.81
CA ALA A 652 6.05 -16.85 -23.54
C ALA A 652 5.97 -17.21 -25.02
N LEU A 653 4.74 -17.22 -25.55
CA LEU A 653 4.51 -17.27 -26.99
C LEU A 653 4.72 -15.89 -27.58
N LEU A 654 5.41 -15.78 -28.71
CA LEU A 654 5.83 -14.51 -29.29
C LEU A 654 5.25 -14.31 -30.71
N ILE A 655 4.89 -13.07 -31.03
CA ILE A 655 4.59 -12.62 -32.39
C ILE A 655 5.39 -11.37 -32.74
N ASN A 656 5.94 -11.31 -33.92
CA ASN A 656 6.61 -10.13 -34.43
C ASN A 656 6.01 -9.73 -35.78
N THR A 657 5.16 -8.71 -35.76
CA THR A 657 4.44 -8.21 -36.94
C THR A 657 5.31 -7.44 -37.94
N GLN A 658 6.54 -7.07 -37.57
CA GLN A 658 7.47 -6.37 -38.46
C GLN A 658 8.45 -7.34 -39.11
N ALA A 659 8.94 -8.33 -38.37
CA ALA A 659 9.87 -9.34 -38.86
C ALA A 659 9.15 -10.57 -39.42
N GLU A 660 7.80 -10.55 -39.49
CA GLU A 660 6.97 -11.62 -40.08
C GLU A 660 7.31 -13.01 -39.51
N ARG A 661 7.40 -13.11 -38.18
CA ARG A 661 7.78 -14.35 -37.48
C ARG A 661 6.95 -14.56 -36.20
N THR A 662 6.74 -15.81 -35.87
CA THR A 662 6.24 -16.25 -34.57
C THR A 662 7.33 -16.92 -33.77
N GLY A 663 7.15 -17.13 -32.50
CA GLY A 663 8.19 -17.77 -31.68
C GLY A 663 7.71 -18.15 -30.30
N ILE A 664 8.67 -18.66 -29.54
CA ILE A 664 8.52 -19.03 -28.14
C ILE A 664 9.79 -18.67 -27.37
N GLU A 665 9.66 -18.26 -26.11
CA GLU A 665 10.82 -18.03 -25.27
C GLU A 665 10.66 -18.66 -23.88
N PHE A 666 11.76 -19.10 -23.31
CA PHE A 666 11.90 -19.36 -21.90
C PHE A 666 12.54 -18.14 -21.25
N TYR A 667 11.82 -17.48 -20.34
CA TYR A 667 12.20 -16.21 -19.75
C TYR A 667 12.36 -16.32 -18.25
N VAL A 668 13.50 -15.88 -17.73
CA VAL A 668 13.86 -15.85 -16.31
C VAL A 668 14.13 -14.41 -15.89
N PRO A 669 13.25 -13.76 -15.10
CA PRO A 669 13.34 -12.33 -14.81
C PRO A 669 14.46 -11.92 -13.86
N SER A 670 14.96 -12.82 -12.99
CA SER A 670 15.91 -12.43 -11.94
C SER A 670 16.99 -13.48 -11.60
N ASP A 671 16.67 -14.77 -11.67
CA ASP A 671 17.61 -15.85 -11.31
C ASP A 671 18.45 -16.28 -12.51
N LYS A 672 19.63 -15.69 -12.64
CA LYS A 672 20.54 -16.01 -13.75
C LYS A 672 21.02 -17.47 -13.77
N THR A 673 21.00 -18.16 -12.65
CA THR A 673 21.43 -19.58 -12.58
C THR A 673 20.48 -20.45 -13.40
N ILE A 674 19.17 -20.21 -13.27
CA ILE A 674 18.14 -20.90 -14.04
C ILE A 674 18.24 -20.56 -15.53
N GLY A 675 18.41 -19.28 -15.86
CA GLY A 675 18.56 -18.85 -17.25
C GLY A 675 19.82 -19.42 -17.93
N HIS A 676 20.94 -19.45 -17.23
CA HIS A 676 22.19 -20.05 -17.72
C HIS A 676 22.07 -21.57 -17.88
N LEU A 677 21.31 -22.26 -17.02
CA LEU A 677 21.03 -23.70 -17.18
C LEU A 677 20.28 -23.95 -18.50
N ALA A 678 19.26 -23.13 -18.82
CA ALA A 678 18.54 -23.25 -20.08
C ALA A 678 19.44 -22.92 -21.29
N ILE A 679 20.28 -21.89 -21.20
CA ILE A 679 21.25 -21.52 -22.25
C ILE A 679 22.29 -22.66 -22.47
N ALA A 680 22.76 -23.28 -21.40
CA ALA A 680 23.70 -24.41 -21.50
C ALA A 680 23.11 -25.63 -22.18
N ASN A 681 21.79 -25.84 -22.08
CA ASN A 681 21.05 -26.94 -22.69
C ASN A 681 20.36 -26.56 -24.02
N ARG A 682 20.73 -25.43 -24.64
CA ARG A 682 20.05 -24.91 -25.83
C ARG A 682 19.96 -25.92 -27.00
N GLU A 683 20.97 -26.78 -27.18
CA GLU A 683 20.98 -27.80 -28.22
C GLU A 683 19.84 -28.83 -28.08
N LEU A 684 19.45 -29.15 -26.82
CA LEU A 684 18.33 -30.04 -26.56
C LEU A 684 16.99 -29.37 -26.92
N PHE A 685 16.86 -28.06 -26.66
CA PHE A 685 15.68 -27.31 -27.10
C PHE A 685 15.64 -27.22 -28.62
N GLU A 686 16.77 -26.96 -29.30
CA GLU A 686 16.83 -26.91 -30.76
C GLU A 686 16.41 -28.25 -31.41
N GLU A 687 16.87 -29.36 -30.86
CA GLU A 687 16.51 -30.70 -31.36
C GLU A 687 15.00 -30.97 -31.21
N ARG A 688 14.41 -30.56 -30.06
CA ARG A 688 12.99 -30.83 -29.74
C ARG A 688 12.04 -29.88 -30.45
N LEU A 689 12.39 -28.61 -30.53
CA LEU A 689 11.53 -27.60 -31.13
C LEU A 689 11.72 -27.48 -32.65
N GLY A 690 12.85 -27.97 -33.19
CA GLY A 690 13.20 -27.80 -34.58
C GLY A 690 13.50 -26.35 -34.98
N LEU A 691 13.86 -25.50 -34.03
CA LEU A 691 14.11 -24.08 -34.19
C LEU A 691 15.50 -23.72 -33.67
N ALA A 692 16.16 -22.75 -34.29
CA ALA A 692 17.44 -22.24 -33.81
C ALA A 692 17.28 -21.41 -32.53
N ALA A 693 18.16 -21.62 -31.56
CA ALA A 693 18.18 -20.93 -30.31
C ALA A 693 18.83 -19.54 -30.42
N GLU A 694 18.17 -18.51 -29.93
CA GLU A 694 18.70 -17.17 -29.71
C GLU A 694 18.85 -16.95 -28.18
N PRO A 695 19.99 -17.31 -27.55
CA PRO A 695 20.20 -17.09 -26.14
C PRO A 695 20.33 -15.60 -25.83
N PHE A 696 19.83 -15.18 -24.67
CA PHE A 696 19.99 -13.81 -24.16
C PHE A 696 20.36 -13.81 -22.68
N ASP A 697 21.25 -12.90 -22.32
CA ASP A 697 21.68 -12.67 -20.93
C ASP A 697 21.78 -11.16 -20.69
N ALA A 698 20.66 -10.56 -20.32
CA ALA A 698 20.55 -9.14 -19.97
C ALA A 698 20.84 -8.90 -18.49
N LYS A 699 21.02 -7.64 -18.06
CA LYS A 699 21.37 -7.27 -16.68
C LYS A 699 20.44 -7.89 -15.62
N LYS A 700 19.14 -7.97 -15.89
CA LYS A 700 18.12 -8.47 -14.94
C LYS A 700 17.40 -9.76 -15.41
N ALA A 701 17.58 -10.19 -16.63
CA ALA A 701 16.88 -11.34 -17.18
C ALA A 701 17.77 -12.16 -18.08
N SER A 702 17.53 -13.48 -18.13
CA SER A 702 18.25 -14.41 -19.03
C SER A 702 17.31 -15.50 -19.52
N GLY A 703 17.67 -16.17 -20.61
CA GLY A 703 16.87 -17.22 -21.18
C GLY A 703 17.20 -17.54 -22.64
N VAL A 704 16.28 -18.22 -23.31
CA VAL A 704 16.48 -18.65 -24.70
C VAL A 704 15.20 -18.37 -25.50
N ARG A 705 15.34 -17.78 -26.68
CA ARG A 705 14.28 -17.50 -27.65
C ARG A 705 14.42 -18.39 -28.86
N PHE A 706 13.29 -18.68 -29.46
CA PHE A 706 13.21 -19.48 -30.69
C PHE A 706 12.20 -18.81 -31.61
N TYR A 707 12.57 -18.59 -32.86
CA TYR A 707 11.69 -17.96 -33.83
C TYR A 707 11.57 -18.79 -35.08
N LYS A 708 10.40 -18.74 -35.71
CA LYS A 708 10.13 -19.26 -37.02
C LYS A 708 9.82 -18.09 -37.96
N ASP A 709 10.67 -17.86 -38.94
CA ASP A 709 10.48 -16.85 -39.97
C ASP A 709 9.46 -17.31 -41.03
N GLY A 710 8.93 -16.37 -41.79
CA GLY A 710 7.92 -16.64 -42.80
C GLY A 710 6.50 -16.83 -42.26
N HIS A 711 6.25 -16.31 -41.09
CA HIS A 711 4.92 -16.26 -40.46
C HIS A 711 4.38 -14.81 -40.41
N PRO A 712 3.92 -14.25 -41.57
CA PRO A 712 3.34 -12.92 -41.60
C PRO A 712 2.06 -12.88 -40.80
N ILE A 713 2.03 -11.93 -39.84
CA ILE A 713 0.87 -11.73 -38.95
C ILE A 713 -0.09 -10.68 -39.55
N LYS A 714 0.40 -9.76 -40.36
CA LYS A 714 -0.44 -8.79 -41.07
C LYS A 714 -0.89 -9.39 -42.41
N ASP A 715 -2.12 -9.10 -42.75
CA ASP A 715 -2.74 -9.43 -44.05
C ASP A 715 -2.73 -10.94 -44.38
N ASN A 716 -2.65 -11.83 -43.37
CA ASN A 716 -2.62 -13.27 -43.55
C ASN A 716 -3.37 -14.04 -42.45
N GLU A 717 -4.55 -13.57 -42.11
CA GLU A 717 -5.36 -14.10 -40.97
C GLU A 717 -5.75 -15.58 -41.17
N GLU A 718 -5.88 -16.03 -42.42
CA GLU A 718 -6.24 -17.42 -42.76
C GLU A 718 -5.18 -18.41 -42.27
N ALA A 719 -3.90 -18.02 -42.18
CA ALA A 719 -2.80 -18.88 -41.77
C ALA A 719 -2.57 -18.89 -40.23
N TRP A 720 -3.20 -17.99 -39.47
CA TRP A 720 -2.92 -17.85 -38.04
C TRP A 720 -3.23 -19.10 -37.21
N ALA A 721 -4.29 -19.81 -37.57
CA ALA A 721 -4.65 -21.05 -36.84
C ALA A 721 -3.49 -22.06 -36.87
N GLY A 722 -2.84 -22.22 -38.05
CA GLY A 722 -1.68 -23.09 -38.18
C GLY A 722 -0.47 -22.60 -37.41
N TYR A 723 -0.20 -21.29 -37.40
CA TYR A 723 0.90 -20.71 -36.61
C TYR A 723 0.67 -20.90 -35.10
N ILE A 724 -0.58 -20.79 -34.65
CA ILE A 724 -0.96 -21.00 -33.26
C ILE A 724 -0.80 -22.49 -32.89
N GLU A 725 -1.24 -23.42 -33.71
CA GLU A 725 -1.05 -24.85 -33.49
C GLU A 725 0.42 -25.22 -33.31
N GLU A 726 1.32 -24.64 -34.15
CA GLU A 726 2.75 -24.81 -33.97
C GLU A 726 3.26 -24.23 -32.64
N GLN A 727 2.77 -23.05 -32.23
CA GLN A 727 3.15 -22.43 -30.94
C GLN A 727 2.68 -23.27 -29.75
N LEU A 728 1.48 -23.88 -29.81
CA LEU A 728 1.01 -24.80 -28.78
C LEU A 728 1.91 -26.04 -28.69
N ALA A 729 2.28 -26.62 -29.82
CA ALA A 729 3.18 -27.76 -29.86
C ALA A 729 4.57 -27.41 -29.28
N TRP A 730 5.13 -26.27 -29.63
CA TRP A 730 6.41 -25.80 -29.06
C TRP A 730 6.33 -25.58 -27.55
N ALA A 731 5.20 -25.07 -27.05
CA ALA A 731 5.02 -24.88 -25.61
C ALA A 731 5.03 -26.21 -24.84
N LEU A 732 4.36 -27.23 -25.36
CA LEU A 732 4.35 -28.56 -24.77
C LEU A 732 5.74 -29.20 -24.80
N GLU A 733 6.45 -29.13 -25.91
CA GLU A 733 7.80 -29.65 -26.02
C GLU A 733 8.81 -28.88 -25.16
N MET A 734 8.73 -27.55 -25.12
CA MET A 734 9.57 -26.73 -24.24
C MET A 734 9.37 -27.12 -22.76
N LYS A 735 8.13 -27.33 -22.31
CA LYS A 735 7.87 -27.80 -20.95
C LYS A 735 8.50 -29.17 -20.65
N LYS A 736 8.44 -30.11 -21.61
CA LYS A 736 9.10 -31.41 -21.46
C LYS A 736 10.61 -31.27 -21.31
N VAL A 737 11.24 -30.44 -22.13
CA VAL A 737 12.68 -30.16 -22.03
C VAL A 737 13.03 -29.51 -20.69
N LEU A 738 12.23 -28.55 -20.22
CA LEU A 738 12.45 -27.93 -18.92
C LEU A 738 12.39 -28.97 -17.80
N THR A 739 11.42 -29.87 -17.82
CA THR A 739 11.33 -30.97 -16.85
C THR A 739 12.52 -31.92 -16.93
N GLU A 740 13.01 -32.22 -18.15
CA GLU A 740 14.18 -33.09 -18.37
C GLU A 740 15.48 -32.49 -17.79
N ILE A 741 15.64 -31.19 -17.85
CA ILE A 741 16.79 -30.48 -17.27
C ILE A 741 16.60 -30.08 -15.80
N GLY A 742 15.48 -30.48 -15.15
CA GLY A 742 15.24 -30.30 -13.73
C GLY A 742 14.59 -28.95 -13.35
N LEU A 743 13.85 -28.30 -14.26
CA LEU A 743 13.13 -27.04 -14.04
C LEU A 743 11.60 -27.25 -14.08
#